data_cecb392c95ce087d737e49b6f9d7d773
#
_entry.id   cecb392c95ce087d737e49b6f9d7d773
#
_cell.length_a   1.000
_cell.length_b   1.000
_cell.length_c   1.000
_cell.angle_alpha   90.00
_cell.angle_beta   90.00
_cell.angle_gamma   90.00
#
_symmetry.space_group_name_H-M   'P 1'
#
loop_
_entity.id
_entity.type
_entity.pdbx_description
1 polymer ?
#
loop_
_entity_poly.entity_id
_entity_poly.type
_entity_poly.pdbx_seq_one_letter_code
_entity_poly.pdbx_strand_id
1 'polypeptide(L)'
;MRKIIFTILIIIGCALQAQAQNEYERLRNIYDRAEENYNIGRLDEAEKELTDNLKDFPDNLRQSAYRLLALCNLGNDKEEEAEEITRLLLAENPYFSTNANDPQRFIDMVERIKEGRSATITTASSQAETLNEVPVPTTLITAEMIRNCGGSNLQEVLAAYVPGMNIIDCNDDINIAMRGIYSNSQEKILIMVNGHRLNSYCTNIASPDYSISLEKIKQIEVLRGPASSLYGGVSLTAVVNIITWQGADIDGIKVKAGIGNYGQIRTDGLIGKRYFDVDFLIWGSLYKAKGEKRFVNYLDTGMGFDSDDVNIGGIGKSPTYDVGISLKYKHLDLMYNTQFSQIEAPMTMMFFYSPYKIDKYKTFNGLRPSYTTKSHHANVSYSQQLGKVWLKGTITYDNSDLTHYQVISEEPTNSVLTLLPLNEAVTELLKNKGGLYRYINGQEHTIGAKLQGDWNYINNKNHKGNFSFGTEFSYFNLDDTRYTFGYDYSNTLPEAEQIQELGKGNESNLNGFIQLKHQWKYLILNAGLRYDYKQRYDNSHIREFSPRVALIFMQPKWNVKLSFSKSFIDAPYLYRKTNLVLSSFFQQTGIAADLNPESLHSWQLTFNAVEWVKGLNFEFNAFYNRANDLIFLMFANHDNAGQMNSYGLEFSGSYQMKRFSVHVNTTFQNVKKFKIYGKDIDRPLNTPEFMANAILSWKTPLKNLELHSHISFYSKQEEYHLEAVAYSTYIQLAEYYAHIYQLYNEHPTPELQAELADLSDRLSYMSNEITVQRDYPGRLLVNLGARYTLGNMELTFDVHNLFNHKYTQSGMSTGQIPQKGLWFMGTVAYKF
;
A
#
# COMPACT_ATOMS: atom_id res chain seq x y z
N MET A 1 9.09 43.49 -46.80
CA MET A 1 8.67 42.06 -46.69
C MET A 1 8.20 41.64 -45.30
N ARG A 2 8.92 41.77 -44.19
CA ARG A 2 8.45 41.31 -42.84
C ARG A 2 7.10 41.93 -42.39
N LYS A 3 6.87 43.24 -42.61
CA LYS A 3 5.59 43.89 -42.24
C LYS A 3 4.41 43.40 -43.09
N ILE A 4 4.61 43.11 -44.36
CA ILE A 4 3.58 42.62 -45.27
C ILE A 4 3.18 41.17 -44.88
N ILE A 5 4.17 40.33 -44.57
CA ILE A 5 3.92 38.93 -44.07
C ILE A 5 3.16 38.95 -42.77
N PHE A 6 3.50 39.83 -41.82
CA PHE A 6 2.83 39.96 -40.54
C PHE A 6 1.37 40.44 -40.69
N THR A 7 1.11 41.39 -41.60
CA THR A 7 -0.25 41.87 -41.91
C THR A 7 -1.09 40.77 -42.59
N ILE A 8 -0.51 39.99 -43.50
CA ILE A 8 -1.18 38.87 -44.15
C ILE A 8 -1.50 37.78 -43.11
N LEU A 9 -0.60 37.47 -42.17
CA LEU A 9 -0.84 36.50 -41.09
C LEU A 9 -1.97 36.97 -40.14
N ILE A 10 -2.06 38.28 -39.84
CA ILE A 10 -3.18 38.84 -39.05
C ILE A 10 -4.50 38.73 -39.80
N ILE A 11 -4.53 39.06 -41.10
CA ILE A 11 -5.73 38.97 -41.93
C ILE A 11 -6.20 37.51 -42.06
N ILE A 12 -5.27 36.57 -42.25
CA ILE A 12 -5.59 35.13 -42.28
C ILE A 12 -6.10 34.67 -40.90
N GLY A 13 -5.49 35.10 -39.79
CA GLY A 13 -5.90 34.81 -38.44
C GLY A 13 -7.35 35.32 -38.15
N CYS A 14 -7.67 36.57 -38.55
CA CYS A 14 -9.00 37.12 -38.41
C CYS A 14 -10.04 36.43 -39.32
N ALA A 15 -9.67 36.02 -40.52
CA ALA A 15 -10.56 35.27 -41.40
C ALA A 15 -10.85 33.86 -40.87
N LEU A 16 -9.85 33.17 -40.34
CA LEU A 16 -10.04 31.85 -39.68
C LEU A 16 -10.88 31.96 -38.42
N GLN A 17 -10.71 33.03 -37.65
CA GLN A 17 -11.48 33.25 -36.42
C GLN A 17 -12.96 33.60 -36.76
N ALA A 18 -13.23 34.37 -37.80
CA ALA A 18 -14.57 34.65 -38.29
C ALA A 18 -15.27 33.41 -38.87
N GLN A 19 -14.52 32.55 -39.55
CA GLN A 19 -15.04 31.27 -40.06
C GLN A 19 -15.38 30.29 -38.93
N ALA A 20 -14.53 30.20 -37.90
CA ALA A 20 -14.78 29.36 -36.72
C ALA A 20 -15.99 29.85 -35.92
N GLN A 21 -16.21 31.17 -35.83
CA GLN A 21 -17.36 31.77 -35.14
C GLN A 21 -18.68 31.52 -35.89
N ASN A 22 -18.70 31.63 -37.22
CA ASN A 22 -19.85 31.30 -38.05
C ASN A 22 -20.20 29.80 -37.96
N GLU A 23 -19.22 28.91 -37.91
CA GLU A 23 -19.44 27.48 -37.76
C GLU A 23 -20.02 27.14 -36.36
N TYR A 24 -19.50 27.78 -35.33
CA TYR A 24 -20.03 27.64 -33.97
C TYR A 24 -21.49 28.11 -33.88
N GLU A 25 -21.84 29.25 -34.45
CA GLU A 25 -23.21 29.76 -34.47
C GLU A 25 -24.15 28.82 -35.25
N ARG A 26 -23.67 28.26 -36.37
CA ARG A 26 -24.41 27.25 -37.13
C ARG A 26 -24.73 26.02 -36.28
N LEU A 27 -23.76 25.46 -35.60
CA LEU A 27 -23.91 24.26 -34.78
C LEU A 27 -24.77 24.54 -33.54
N ARG A 28 -24.63 25.71 -32.93
CA ARG A 28 -25.51 26.13 -31.84
C ARG A 28 -26.97 26.22 -32.26
N ASN A 29 -27.26 26.81 -33.42
CA ASN A 29 -28.61 26.88 -33.95
C ASN A 29 -29.21 25.48 -34.23
N ILE A 30 -28.39 24.52 -34.63
CA ILE A 30 -28.83 23.11 -34.77
C ILE A 30 -29.19 22.51 -33.39
N TYR A 31 -28.35 22.73 -32.39
CA TYR A 31 -28.64 22.26 -31.04
C TYR A 31 -29.88 22.88 -30.44
N ASP A 32 -30.03 24.21 -30.53
CA ASP A 32 -31.20 24.95 -30.00
C ASP A 32 -32.49 24.45 -30.66
N ARG A 33 -32.47 24.15 -31.95
CA ARG A 33 -33.61 23.61 -32.70
C ARG A 33 -33.91 22.16 -32.29
N ALA A 34 -32.90 21.34 -32.07
CA ALA A 34 -33.08 19.98 -31.55
C ALA A 34 -33.67 19.99 -30.13
N GLU A 35 -33.25 20.94 -29.29
CA GLU A 35 -33.82 21.13 -27.95
C GLU A 35 -35.28 21.59 -27.99
N GLU A 36 -35.62 22.47 -28.92
CA GLU A 36 -37.02 22.89 -29.16
C GLU A 36 -37.87 21.68 -29.60
N ASN A 37 -37.38 20.88 -30.57
CA ASN A 37 -38.05 19.66 -31.01
C ASN A 37 -38.29 18.66 -29.86
N TYR A 38 -37.28 18.47 -29.01
CA TYR A 38 -37.42 17.64 -27.81
C TYR A 38 -38.52 18.16 -26.87
N ASN A 39 -38.52 19.47 -26.59
CA ASN A 39 -39.46 20.08 -25.67
C ASN A 39 -40.91 20.01 -26.16
N ILE A 40 -41.15 19.97 -27.48
CA ILE A 40 -42.48 19.81 -28.07
C ILE A 40 -42.87 18.37 -28.40
N GLY A 41 -41.97 17.38 -27.98
CA GLY A 41 -42.23 15.96 -28.12
C GLY A 41 -41.90 15.35 -29.49
N ARG A 42 -41.19 16.06 -30.37
CA ARG A 42 -40.73 15.55 -31.67
C ARG A 42 -39.39 14.89 -31.51
N LEU A 43 -39.38 13.75 -30.83
CA LEU A 43 -38.13 13.11 -30.38
C LEU A 43 -37.29 12.56 -31.54
N ASP A 44 -37.93 12.03 -32.60
CA ASP A 44 -37.24 11.48 -33.77
C ASP A 44 -36.52 12.54 -34.59
N GLU A 45 -37.12 13.74 -34.72
CA GLU A 45 -36.50 14.87 -35.42
C GLU A 45 -35.32 15.41 -34.61
N ALA A 46 -35.47 15.54 -33.30
CA ALA A 46 -34.38 15.94 -32.41
C ALA A 46 -33.22 14.92 -32.43
N GLU A 47 -33.52 13.63 -32.30
CA GLU A 47 -32.52 12.54 -32.39
C GLU A 47 -31.72 12.60 -33.69
N LYS A 48 -32.42 12.77 -34.82
CA LYS A 48 -31.83 12.86 -36.15
C LYS A 48 -30.87 14.06 -36.28
N GLU A 49 -31.35 15.27 -35.92
CA GLU A 49 -30.54 16.48 -35.98
C GLU A 49 -29.26 16.41 -35.16
N LEU A 50 -29.35 15.84 -33.95
CA LEU A 50 -28.19 15.65 -33.09
C LEU A 50 -27.24 14.60 -33.64
N THR A 51 -27.75 13.47 -34.11
CA THR A 51 -26.93 12.37 -34.61
C THR A 51 -26.16 12.74 -35.88
N ASP A 52 -26.83 13.44 -36.80
CA ASP A 52 -26.23 13.86 -38.08
C ASP A 52 -25.09 14.87 -37.89
N ASN A 53 -25.10 15.67 -36.81
CA ASN A 53 -24.09 16.69 -36.54
C ASN A 53 -23.20 16.40 -35.32
N LEU A 54 -23.31 15.24 -34.70
CA LEU A 54 -22.67 14.88 -33.40
C LEU A 54 -21.15 15.03 -33.41
N LYS A 55 -20.49 14.71 -34.56
CA LYS A 55 -19.05 14.80 -34.72
C LYS A 55 -18.52 16.21 -34.90
N ASP A 56 -19.38 17.09 -35.36
CA ASP A 56 -19.00 18.47 -35.70
C ASP A 56 -19.19 19.43 -34.52
N PHE A 57 -19.96 19.02 -33.47
CA PHE A 57 -20.12 19.82 -32.27
C PHE A 57 -18.80 20.06 -31.53
N PRO A 58 -18.48 21.29 -31.15
CA PRO A 58 -17.38 21.59 -30.27
C PRO A 58 -17.62 21.02 -28.87
N ASP A 59 -16.53 20.74 -28.11
CA ASP A 59 -16.57 19.98 -26.86
C ASP A 59 -17.62 20.47 -25.84
N ASN A 60 -17.79 21.78 -25.69
CA ASN A 60 -18.77 22.37 -24.78
C ASN A 60 -20.20 22.14 -25.21
N LEU A 61 -20.49 22.11 -26.52
CA LEU A 61 -21.84 21.89 -27.07
C LEU A 61 -22.12 20.39 -27.25
N ARG A 62 -21.10 19.60 -27.55
CA ARG A 62 -21.18 18.14 -27.72
C ARG A 62 -21.67 17.43 -26.46
N GLN A 63 -21.21 17.85 -25.27
CA GLN A 63 -21.71 17.31 -24.02
C GLN A 63 -23.22 17.56 -23.83
N SER A 64 -23.70 18.75 -24.18
CA SER A 64 -25.13 19.08 -24.16
C SER A 64 -25.89 18.24 -25.21
N ALA A 65 -25.31 18.05 -26.39
CA ALA A 65 -25.88 17.22 -27.44
C ALA A 65 -25.97 15.74 -27.03
N TYR A 66 -24.95 15.17 -26.40
CA TYR A 66 -25.03 13.81 -25.86
C TYR A 66 -26.13 13.68 -24.81
N ARG A 67 -26.24 14.63 -23.87
CA ARG A 67 -27.31 14.60 -22.87
C ARG A 67 -28.71 14.62 -23.54
N LEU A 68 -28.93 15.54 -24.45
CA LEU A 68 -30.21 15.70 -25.15
C LEU A 68 -30.54 14.47 -26.01
N LEU A 69 -29.53 13.89 -26.68
CA LEU A 69 -29.66 12.66 -27.47
C LEU A 69 -30.02 11.45 -26.60
N ALA A 70 -29.41 11.34 -25.44
CA ALA A 70 -29.76 10.28 -24.48
C ALA A 70 -31.22 10.45 -23.97
N LEU A 71 -31.66 11.66 -23.73
CA LEU A 71 -33.03 11.95 -23.34
C LEU A 71 -34.05 11.64 -24.47
N CYS A 72 -33.70 11.94 -25.74
CA CYS A 72 -34.53 11.56 -26.89
C CYS A 72 -34.67 10.03 -26.99
N ASN A 73 -33.56 9.31 -26.88
CA ASN A 73 -33.53 7.85 -26.92
C ASN A 73 -34.36 7.23 -25.79
N LEU A 74 -34.25 7.75 -24.55
CA LEU A 74 -35.10 7.30 -23.43
C LEU A 74 -36.60 7.60 -23.66
N GLY A 75 -36.93 8.75 -24.27
CA GLY A 75 -38.26 9.08 -24.61
C GLY A 75 -38.85 8.17 -25.70
N ASN A 76 -38.00 7.65 -26.58
CA ASN A 76 -38.34 6.69 -27.61
C ASN A 76 -38.26 5.22 -27.16
N ASP A 77 -38.06 4.95 -25.85
CA ASP A 77 -37.85 3.61 -25.25
C ASP A 77 -36.68 2.84 -25.84
N LYS A 78 -35.67 3.54 -26.39
CA LYS A 78 -34.38 3.00 -26.89
C LYS A 78 -33.34 3.02 -25.73
N GLU A 79 -33.49 2.14 -24.74
CA GLU A 79 -32.69 2.19 -23.51
C GLU A 79 -31.22 1.83 -23.76
N GLU A 80 -30.92 0.89 -24.67
CA GLU A 80 -29.56 0.49 -25.00
C GLU A 80 -28.77 1.61 -25.67
N GLU A 81 -29.38 2.29 -26.64
CA GLU A 81 -28.79 3.44 -27.33
C GLU A 81 -28.59 4.63 -26.38
N ALA A 82 -29.58 4.90 -25.50
CA ALA A 82 -29.46 5.93 -24.47
C ALA A 82 -28.29 5.65 -23.53
N GLU A 83 -28.09 4.38 -23.13
CA GLU A 83 -26.97 3.98 -22.31
C GLU A 83 -25.63 4.16 -23.03
N GLU A 84 -25.52 3.80 -24.30
CA GLU A 84 -24.31 4.02 -25.10
C GLU A 84 -23.94 5.51 -25.20
N ILE A 85 -24.90 6.37 -25.51
CA ILE A 85 -24.69 7.81 -25.58
C ILE A 85 -24.33 8.40 -24.20
N THR A 86 -24.98 7.94 -23.14
CA THR A 86 -24.63 8.36 -21.77
C THR A 86 -23.22 7.92 -21.38
N ARG A 87 -22.76 6.77 -21.85
CA ARG A 87 -21.37 6.35 -21.67
C ARG A 87 -20.40 7.25 -22.42
N LEU A 88 -20.73 7.72 -23.63
CA LEU A 88 -19.93 8.69 -24.37
C LEU A 88 -19.90 10.05 -23.65
N LEU A 89 -21.06 10.54 -23.18
CA LEU A 89 -21.14 11.77 -22.37
C LEU A 89 -20.21 11.71 -21.15
N LEU A 90 -20.31 10.63 -20.41
CA LEU A 90 -19.49 10.42 -19.23
C LEU A 90 -18.03 10.10 -19.58
N ALA A 91 -17.68 9.68 -20.82
CA ALA A 91 -16.30 9.55 -21.28
C ALA A 91 -15.65 10.91 -21.49
N GLU A 92 -16.39 11.86 -22.05
CA GLU A 92 -15.90 13.24 -22.23
C GLU A 92 -15.96 14.06 -20.94
N ASN A 93 -17.01 13.87 -20.13
CA ASN A 93 -17.18 14.56 -18.86
C ASN A 93 -17.50 13.57 -17.73
N PRO A 94 -16.50 12.99 -17.07
CA PRO A 94 -16.69 12.08 -15.95
C PRO A 94 -17.45 12.70 -14.75
N TYR A 95 -17.49 14.03 -14.68
CA TYR A 95 -18.14 14.80 -13.61
C TYR A 95 -19.52 15.34 -14.00
N PHE A 96 -20.03 14.96 -15.18
CA PHE A 96 -21.38 15.36 -15.58
C PHE A 96 -22.35 15.02 -14.45
N SER A 97 -23.16 16.00 -14.04
CA SER A 97 -24.25 15.83 -13.09
C SER A 97 -25.59 16.09 -13.81
N THR A 98 -26.56 15.25 -13.46
CA THR A 98 -27.94 15.44 -13.95
C THR A 98 -28.56 16.67 -13.33
N ASN A 99 -29.51 17.30 -14.07
CA ASN A 99 -30.30 18.41 -13.55
C ASN A 99 -31.49 17.86 -12.73
N ALA A 100 -31.94 18.65 -11.76
CA ALA A 100 -33.12 18.29 -10.94
C ALA A 100 -34.37 18.01 -11.77
N ASN A 101 -34.47 18.57 -12.98
CA ASN A 101 -35.57 18.41 -13.90
C ASN A 101 -35.39 17.27 -14.92
N ASP A 102 -34.26 16.55 -14.87
CA ASP A 102 -34.08 15.40 -15.76
C ASP A 102 -35.00 14.25 -15.36
N PRO A 103 -35.50 13.46 -16.33
CA PRO A 103 -36.30 12.28 -16.03
C PRO A 103 -35.60 11.32 -15.09
N GLN A 104 -36.30 10.75 -14.13
CA GLN A 104 -35.71 9.82 -13.13
C GLN A 104 -35.00 8.64 -13.81
N ARG A 105 -35.49 8.13 -14.94
CA ARG A 105 -34.83 7.07 -15.72
C ARG A 105 -33.44 7.48 -16.20
N PHE A 106 -33.24 8.75 -16.58
CA PHE A 106 -31.96 9.28 -16.99
C PHE A 106 -31.00 9.46 -15.78
N ILE A 107 -31.54 9.99 -14.67
CA ILE A 107 -30.79 10.14 -13.42
C ILE A 107 -30.25 8.77 -12.96
N ASP A 108 -31.14 7.77 -12.86
CA ASP A 108 -30.80 6.42 -12.47
C ASP A 108 -29.78 5.78 -13.43
N MET A 109 -29.88 6.04 -14.73
CA MET A 109 -28.94 5.57 -15.75
C MET A 109 -27.57 6.19 -15.58
N VAL A 110 -27.49 7.52 -15.39
CA VAL A 110 -26.21 8.23 -15.17
C VAL A 110 -25.53 7.73 -13.89
N GLU A 111 -26.29 7.55 -12.79
CA GLU A 111 -25.76 7.02 -11.53
C GLU A 111 -25.27 5.59 -11.71
N ARG A 112 -26.06 4.71 -12.32
CA ARG A 112 -25.68 3.32 -12.63
C ARG A 112 -24.38 3.24 -13.46
N ILE A 113 -24.26 4.07 -14.50
CA ILE A 113 -23.06 4.10 -15.34
C ILE A 113 -21.86 4.69 -14.59
N LYS A 114 -22.07 5.70 -13.76
CA LYS A 114 -21.03 6.25 -12.89
C LYS A 114 -20.54 5.22 -11.87
N GLU A 115 -21.44 4.48 -11.25
CA GLU A 115 -21.08 3.36 -10.36
C GLU A 115 -20.32 2.27 -11.11
N GLY A 116 -20.75 1.91 -12.33
CA GLY A 116 -20.00 0.99 -13.20
C GLY A 116 -18.65 1.53 -13.68
N ARG A 117 -18.46 2.85 -13.75
CA ARG A 117 -17.18 3.48 -14.06
C ARG A 117 -16.23 3.58 -12.87
N SER A 118 -16.73 3.60 -11.65
CA SER A 118 -15.85 3.45 -10.47
C SER A 118 -15.11 2.10 -10.47
N ALA A 119 -15.49 1.17 -11.32
CA ALA A 119 -14.81 -0.11 -11.52
C ALA A 119 -13.67 -0.06 -12.55
N THR A 120 -13.27 1.11 -13.06
CA THR A 120 -12.07 1.21 -13.90
C THR A 120 -10.81 1.30 -13.05
N ILE A 121 -9.79 0.55 -13.47
CA ILE A 121 -8.50 0.44 -12.82
C ILE A 121 -7.46 1.12 -13.70
N THR A 122 -6.65 1.98 -13.08
CA THR A 122 -5.54 2.67 -13.73
C THR A 122 -4.18 2.09 -13.36
N THR A 123 -4.14 1.28 -12.31
CA THR A 123 -2.88 0.75 -11.75
C THR A 123 -2.29 -0.40 -12.57
N ALA A 124 -3.11 -1.17 -13.26
CA ALA A 124 -2.63 -2.36 -14.00
C ALA A 124 -2.06 -2.06 -15.38
N SER A 125 -2.35 -0.89 -15.92
CA SER A 125 -1.84 -0.39 -17.20
C SER A 125 -1.80 1.14 -17.18
N SER A 126 -1.19 1.73 -18.20
CA SER A 126 -1.15 3.18 -18.35
C SER A 126 -2.49 3.82 -18.72
N GLN A 127 -3.48 3.01 -19.06
CA GLN A 127 -4.85 3.44 -19.41
C GLN A 127 -5.85 2.84 -18.44
N ALA A 128 -7.01 3.50 -18.29
CA ALA A 128 -8.12 2.98 -17.51
C ALA A 128 -8.65 1.69 -18.16
N GLU A 129 -8.59 0.59 -17.43
CA GLU A 129 -9.06 -0.73 -17.85
C GLU A 129 -10.20 -1.21 -16.95
N THR A 130 -11.07 -2.05 -17.46
CA THR A 130 -12.03 -2.76 -16.63
C THR A 130 -11.34 -3.90 -15.86
N LEU A 131 -11.87 -4.27 -14.69
CA LEU A 131 -11.38 -5.43 -13.90
C LEU A 131 -11.22 -6.70 -14.76
N ASN A 132 -12.06 -6.87 -15.77
CA ASN A 132 -12.05 -8.02 -16.65
C ASN A 132 -10.82 -8.08 -17.56
N GLU A 133 -10.28 -6.93 -17.95
CA GLU A 133 -9.17 -6.80 -18.91
C GLU A 133 -7.80 -6.74 -18.23
N VAL A 134 -7.76 -6.49 -16.92
CA VAL A 134 -6.52 -6.40 -16.15
C VAL A 134 -5.80 -7.74 -16.13
N PRO A 135 -4.48 -7.78 -16.41
CA PRO A 135 -3.73 -9.03 -16.59
C PRO A 135 -3.43 -9.81 -15.30
N VAL A 136 -3.67 -9.22 -14.14
CA VAL A 136 -3.41 -9.82 -12.82
C VAL A 136 -4.67 -9.76 -11.95
N PRO A 137 -4.82 -10.64 -10.95
CA PRO A 137 -5.90 -10.51 -9.99
C PRO A 137 -5.84 -9.15 -9.30
N THR A 138 -6.95 -8.45 -9.28
CA THR A 138 -7.02 -7.08 -8.77
C THR A 138 -8.23 -6.90 -7.89
N THR A 139 -8.02 -6.34 -6.70
CA THR A 139 -9.10 -5.96 -5.79
C THR A 139 -9.33 -4.45 -5.88
N LEU A 140 -10.57 -4.07 -6.13
CA LEU A 140 -11.01 -2.68 -6.09
C LEU A 140 -11.82 -2.46 -4.81
N ILE A 141 -11.42 -1.48 -4.01
CA ILE A 141 -12.10 -1.11 -2.76
C ILE A 141 -12.60 0.32 -2.91
N THR A 142 -13.92 0.51 -2.93
CA THR A 142 -14.54 1.83 -3.07
C THR A 142 -14.64 2.55 -1.73
N ALA A 143 -14.90 3.86 -1.76
CA ALA A 143 -15.14 4.64 -0.54
C ALA A 143 -16.33 4.10 0.28
N GLU A 144 -17.37 3.56 -0.37
CA GLU A 144 -18.49 2.92 0.32
C GLU A 144 -18.04 1.63 1.03
N MET A 145 -17.22 0.81 0.38
CA MET A 145 -16.67 -0.39 0.98
C MET A 145 -15.79 -0.04 2.21
N ILE A 146 -14.96 1.02 2.12
CA ILE A 146 -14.16 1.50 3.25
C ILE A 146 -15.05 1.84 4.45
N ARG A 147 -16.17 2.55 4.21
CA ARG A 147 -17.12 2.87 5.28
C ARG A 147 -17.83 1.64 5.86
N ASN A 148 -18.10 0.63 5.03
CA ASN A 148 -18.86 -0.56 5.43
C ASN A 148 -18.03 -1.58 6.21
N CYS A 149 -16.70 -1.60 6.09
CA CYS A 149 -15.87 -2.47 6.92
C CYS A 149 -15.59 -1.89 8.31
N GLY A 150 -15.86 -0.60 8.53
CA GLY A 150 -15.54 0.09 9.79
C GLY A 150 -14.03 0.20 10.06
N GLY A 151 -13.16 -0.05 9.08
CA GLY A 151 -11.71 0.03 9.26
C GLY A 151 -11.25 1.42 9.68
N SER A 152 -10.35 1.49 10.65
CA SER A 152 -9.87 2.76 11.21
C SER A 152 -8.60 3.30 10.52
N ASN A 153 -7.86 2.44 9.82
CA ASN A 153 -6.66 2.76 9.06
C ASN A 153 -6.58 1.95 7.76
N LEU A 154 -5.60 2.24 6.93
CA LEU A 154 -5.43 1.57 5.63
C LEU A 154 -5.16 0.07 5.77
N GLN A 155 -4.37 -0.35 6.76
CA GLN A 155 -4.03 -1.75 7.01
C GLN A 155 -5.29 -2.60 7.27
N GLU A 156 -6.18 -2.12 8.12
CA GLU A 156 -7.45 -2.82 8.44
C GLU A 156 -8.35 -2.94 7.22
N VAL A 157 -8.44 -1.89 6.40
CA VAL A 157 -9.21 -1.90 5.14
C VAL A 157 -8.65 -2.92 4.15
N LEU A 158 -7.33 -2.94 3.97
CA LEU A 158 -6.68 -3.90 3.08
C LEU A 158 -6.88 -5.34 3.54
N ALA A 159 -6.67 -5.62 4.84
CA ALA A 159 -6.88 -6.95 5.40
C ALA A 159 -8.33 -7.43 5.31
N ALA A 160 -9.31 -6.50 5.37
CA ALA A 160 -10.73 -6.82 5.25
C ALA A 160 -11.13 -7.25 3.84
N TYR A 161 -10.58 -6.62 2.79
CA TYR A 161 -11.06 -6.81 1.43
C TYR A 161 -10.13 -7.57 0.50
N VAL A 162 -8.83 -7.60 0.78
CA VAL A 162 -7.84 -8.18 -0.14
C VAL A 162 -7.55 -9.64 0.24
N PRO A 163 -7.95 -10.62 -0.59
CA PRO A 163 -7.58 -12.01 -0.36
C PRO A 163 -6.06 -12.18 -0.25
N GLY A 164 -5.61 -12.98 0.71
CA GLY A 164 -4.19 -13.25 0.96
C GLY A 164 -3.44 -12.19 1.75
N MET A 165 -4.07 -11.06 2.10
CA MET A 165 -3.49 -10.07 3.00
C MET A 165 -3.88 -10.31 4.46
N ASN A 166 -2.90 -10.25 5.34
CA ASN A 166 -3.13 -10.28 6.79
C ASN A 166 -2.20 -9.31 7.52
N ILE A 167 -2.67 -8.84 8.66
CA ILE A 167 -1.93 -7.93 9.52
C ILE A 167 -0.86 -8.73 10.26
N ILE A 168 0.36 -8.19 10.27
CA ILE A 168 1.49 -8.65 11.06
C ILE A 168 1.86 -7.52 12.01
N ASP A 169 2.01 -7.80 13.27
CA ASP A 169 2.51 -6.83 14.25
C ASP A 169 4.00 -7.05 14.48
N CYS A 170 4.78 -6.01 14.27
CA CYS A 170 6.22 -6.00 14.43
C CYS A 170 6.65 -5.12 15.61
N ASN A 171 5.82 -4.95 16.62
CA ASN A 171 6.05 -4.17 17.84
C ASN A 171 6.04 -2.65 17.61
N ASP A 172 6.87 -2.13 16.75
CA ASP A 172 7.02 -0.70 16.45
C ASP A 172 6.74 -0.36 14.98
N ASP A 173 6.21 -1.30 14.22
CA ASP A 173 5.84 -1.09 12.83
C ASP A 173 4.54 -1.85 12.47
N ILE A 174 3.69 -1.19 11.70
CA ILE A 174 2.48 -1.80 11.13
C ILE A 174 2.84 -2.46 9.82
N ASN A 175 2.77 -3.78 9.76
CA ASN A 175 3.16 -4.58 8.62
C ASN A 175 1.99 -5.38 8.04
N ILE A 176 2.08 -5.71 6.77
CA ILE A 176 1.11 -6.53 6.03
C ILE A 176 1.85 -7.66 5.33
N ALA A 177 1.40 -8.88 5.58
CA ALA A 177 1.80 -10.03 4.78
C ALA A 177 0.91 -10.18 3.55
N MET A 178 1.48 -10.61 2.43
CA MET A 178 0.74 -11.01 1.25
C MET A 178 1.08 -12.44 0.87
N ARG A 179 0.11 -13.35 0.97
CA ARG A 179 0.27 -14.79 0.66
C ARG A 179 1.41 -15.44 1.45
N GLY A 180 1.54 -15.07 2.72
CA GLY A 180 2.57 -15.57 3.61
C GLY A 180 3.95 -14.95 3.43
N ILE A 181 4.12 -14.02 2.50
CA ILE A 181 5.40 -13.33 2.26
C ILE A 181 5.38 -11.98 2.95
N TYR A 182 6.30 -11.78 3.88
CA TYR A 182 6.51 -10.53 4.60
C TYR A 182 7.96 -10.45 5.09
N SER A 183 8.35 -9.37 5.73
CA SER A 183 9.62 -9.16 6.41
C SER A 183 9.40 -8.45 7.74
N ASN A 184 10.45 -7.99 8.36
CA ASN A 184 10.39 -7.29 9.64
C ASN A 184 9.58 -5.98 9.58
N SER A 185 9.51 -5.36 8.40
CA SER A 185 8.79 -4.12 8.16
C SER A 185 7.96 -4.20 6.87
N GLN A 186 7.07 -3.22 6.65
CA GLN A 186 6.24 -3.14 5.45
C GLN A 186 7.05 -2.63 4.24
N GLU A 187 7.88 -3.45 3.65
CA GLU A 187 8.81 -3.09 2.57
C GLU A 187 8.60 -3.86 1.26
N LYS A 188 7.70 -4.87 1.24
CA LYS A 188 7.47 -5.74 0.07
C LYS A 188 6.24 -5.39 -0.75
N ILE A 189 5.49 -4.38 -0.30
CA ILE A 189 4.28 -3.88 -0.94
C ILE A 189 4.50 -2.41 -1.32
N LEU A 190 4.32 -2.09 -2.58
CA LEU A 190 4.35 -0.70 -3.04
C LEU A 190 3.04 -0.01 -2.68
N ILE A 191 3.11 1.09 -1.95
CA ILE A 191 1.97 1.96 -1.64
C ILE A 191 2.10 3.27 -2.41
N MET A 192 1.04 3.68 -3.08
CA MET A 192 1.00 4.89 -3.92
C MET A 192 -0.24 5.73 -3.63
N VAL A 193 -0.13 7.03 -3.89
CA VAL A 193 -1.28 7.95 -3.98
C VAL A 193 -1.29 8.55 -5.39
N ASN A 194 -2.38 8.32 -6.14
CA ASN A 194 -2.54 8.75 -7.54
C ASN A 194 -1.35 8.33 -8.43
N GLY A 195 -0.78 7.15 -8.19
CA GLY A 195 0.38 6.63 -8.91
C GLY A 195 1.74 7.16 -8.43
N HIS A 196 1.78 8.04 -7.43
CA HIS A 196 3.01 8.51 -6.81
C HIS A 196 3.41 7.60 -5.64
N ARG A 197 4.64 7.09 -5.64
CA ARG A 197 5.18 6.19 -4.62
C ARG A 197 5.31 6.91 -3.26
N LEU A 198 4.83 6.26 -2.18
CA LEU A 198 5.02 6.71 -0.80
C LEU A 198 6.19 6.00 -0.09
N ASN A 199 6.58 4.82 -0.55
CA ASN A 199 7.66 4.07 0.08
C ASN A 199 8.99 4.84 0.00
N SER A 200 9.65 5.02 1.13
CA SER A 200 11.00 5.57 1.27
C SER A 200 12.00 4.85 0.35
N TYR A 201 12.99 5.54 -0.15
CA TYR A 201 14.09 4.93 -0.90
C TYR A 201 15.19 4.39 0.02
N CYS A 202 15.28 4.92 1.25
CA CYS A 202 16.21 4.45 2.27
C CYS A 202 15.81 3.09 2.85
N THR A 203 14.51 2.93 3.16
CA THR A 203 13.99 1.78 3.90
C THR A 203 13.06 0.87 3.10
N ASN A 204 12.60 1.30 1.94
CA ASN A 204 11.50 0.70 1.16
C ASN A 204 10.13 0.67 1.90
N ILE A 205 9.99 1.29 3.06
CA ILE A 205 8.79 1.28 3.90
C ILE A 205 7.84 2.41 3.52
N ALA A 206 6.53 2.13 3.57
CA ALA A 206 5.46 3.11 3.67
C ALA A 206 4.45 2.60 4.71
N SER A 207 4.15 3.38 5.74
CA SER A 207 3.27 2.94 6.83
C SER A 207 1.80 2.98 6.41
N PRO A 208 1.08 1.82 6.36
CA PRO A 208 -0.34 1.78 6.03
C PRO A 208 -1.22 2.07 7.25
N ASP A 209 -0.84 3.02 8.06
CA ASP A 209 -1.40 3.36 9.36
C ASP A 209 -2.37 4.57 9.31
N TYR A 210 -2.53 5.23 10.43
CA TYR A 210 -3.38 6.41 10.57
C TYR A 210 -2.79 7.67 9.91
N SER A 211 -1.55 7.65 9.42
CA SER A 211 -0.95 8.72 8.63
C SER A 211 -1.45 8.78 7.18
N ILE A 212 -2.40 7.93 6.81
CA ILE A 212 -3.10 7.97 5.54
C ILE A 212 -4.58 8.21 5.82
N SER A 213 -5.09 9.39 5.43
CA SER A 213 -6.51 9.72 5.57
C SER A 213 -7.39 8.81 4.71
N LEU A 214 -8.29 8.08 5.34
CA LEU A 214 -9.30 7.29 4.61
C LEU A 214 -10.36 8.16 3.92
N GLU A 215 -10.62 9.36 4.45
CA GLU A 215 -11.64 10.27 3.90
C GLU A 215 -11.27 10.86 2.53
N LYS A 216 -9.94 11.00 2.23
CA LYS A 216 -9.48 11.46 0.91
C LYS A 216 -9.66 10.41 -0.19
N ILE A 217 -9.94 9.15 0.17
CA ILE A 217 -9.92 8.01 -0.73
C ILE A 217 -11.24 7.87 -1.48
N LYS A 218 -11.19 7.91 -2.80
CA LYS A 218 -12.29 7.55 -3.70
C LYS A 218 -12.34 6.05 -3.91
N GLN A 219 -11.17 5.45 -4.20
CA GLN A 219 -10.99 4.00 -4.35
C GLN A 219 -9.55 3.60 -4.07
N ILE A 220 -9.37 2.34 -3.71
CA ILE A 220 -8.06 1.70 -3.61
C ILE A 220 -7.99 0.59 -4.64
N GLU A 221 -6.95 0.60 -5.46
CA GLU A 221 -6.67 -0.43 -6.46
C GLU A 221 -5.51 -1.29 -5.94
N VAL A 222 -5.76 -2.60 -5.74
CA VAL A 222 -4.75 -3.51 -5.23
C VAL A 222 -4.44 -4.58 -6.26
N LEU A 223 -3.26 -4.52 -6.86
CA LEU A 223 -2.73 -5.59 -7.71
C LEU A 223 -2.13 -6.68 -6.82
N ARG A 224 -2.62 -7.91 -6.94
CA ARG A 224 -2.17 -9.06 -6.14
C ARG A 224 -1.14 -9.88 -6.90
N GLY A 225 0.09 -9.88 -6.40
CA GLY A 225 1.25 -10.55 -6.99
C GLY A 225 2.30 -9.59 -7.52
N PRO A 226 3.37 -10.13 -8.11
CA PRO A 226 4.51 -9.38 -8.63
C PRO A 226 4.11 -8.34 -9.69
N ALA A 227 4.56 -7.09 -9.53
CA ALA A 227 4.22 -6.00 -10.45
C ALA A 227 5.43 -5.13 -10.87
N SER A 228 6.66 -5.61 -10.66
CA SER A 228 7.87 -4.85 -11.02
C SER A 228 7.98 -4.52 -12.50
N SER A 229 7.33 -5.27 -13.38
CA SER A 229 7.26 -4.96 -14.82
C SER A 229 6.67 -3.58 -15.14
N LEU A 230 5.91 -2.99 -14.22
CA LEU A 230 5.32 -1.65 -14.35
C LEU A 230 5.93 -0.64 -13.37
N TYR A 231 6.19 -1.07 -12.13
CA TYR A 231 6.46 -0.20 -10.99
C TYR A 231 7.88 -0.34 -10.43
N GLY A 232 8.67 -1.31 -10.92
CA GLY A 232 10.04 -1.53 -10.45
C GLY A 232 10.13 -2.12 -9.04
N GLY A 233 11.24 -1.87 -8.38
CA GLY A 233 11.81 -2.65 -7.30
C GLY A 233 11.15 -2.63 -5.93
N VAL A 234 9.94 -2.17 -5.67
CA VAL A 234 9.26 -2.35 -4.36
C VAL A 234 7.97 -3.15 -4.48
N SER A 235 7.50 -3.35 -5.71
CA SER A 235 6.28 -4.10 -5.99
C SER A 235 6.53 -5.62 -6.02
N LEU A 236 7.11 -6.16 -4.92
CA LEU A 236 7.46 -7.58 -4.86
C LEU A 236 6.21 -8.46 -4.78
N THR A 237 5.33 -8.19 -3.82
CA THR A 237 4.17 -9.05 -3.51
C THR A 237 2.84 -8.44 -3.91
N ALA A 238 2.71 -7.13 -3.86
CA ALA A 238 1.50 -6.40 -4.25
C ALA A 238 1.80 -4.92 -4.55
N VAL A 239 0.85 -4.26 -5.21
CA VAL A 239 0.79 -2.80 -5.36
C VAL A 239 -0.55 -2.31 -4.83
N VAL A 240 -0.52 -1.31 -3.97
CA VAL A 240 -1.67 -0.61 -3.44
C VAL A 240 -1.65 0.82 -3.97
N ASN A 241 -2.59 1.19 -4.81
CA ASN A 241 -2.70 2.55 -5.32
C ASN A 241 -3.98 3.21 -4.80
N ILE A 242 -3.80 4.25 -4.02
CA ILE A 242 -4.86 5.05 -3.43
C ILE A 242 -5.24 6.14 -4.43
N ILE A 243 -6.45 6.10 -4.94
CA ILE A 243 -7.00 7.13 -5.81
C ILE A 243 -7.81 8.09 -4.95
N THR A 244 -7.43 9.36 -4.95
CA THR A 244 -8.13 10.39 -4.19
C THR A 244 -9.39 10.85 -4.90
N TRP A 245 -10.32 11.45 -4.15
CA TRP A 245 -11.38 12.24 -4.72
C TRP A 245 -10.79 13.33 -5.62
N GLN A 246 -11.61 13.85 -6.51
CA GLN A 246 -11.33 15.10 -7.22
C GLN A 246 -12.18 16.23 -6.62
N GLY A 247 -11.79 17.47 -6.87
CA GLY A 247 -12.51 18.61 -6.34
C GLY A 247 -13.98 18.62 -6.74
N ALA A 248 -14.26 18.23 -8.00
CA ALA A 248 -15.63 18.10 -8.53
C ALA A 248 -16.46 17.01 -7.81
N ASP A 249 -15.85 15.95 -7.29
CA ASP A 249 -16.55 14.91 -6.55
C ASP A 249 -17.02 15.40 -5.17
N ILE A 250 -16.27 16.31 -4.54
CA ILE A 250 -16.58 16.87 -3.22
C ILE A 250 -17.56 18.03 -3.35
N ASP A 251 -17.29 18.94 -4.28
CA ASP A 251 -18.07 20.17 -4.56
C ASP A 251 -18.55 20.86 -3.28
N GLY A 252 -17.61 21.28 -2.45
CA GLY A 252 -17.86 21.89 -1.16
C GLY A 252 -16.82 21.57 -0.10
N ILE A 253 -17.28 21.50 1.15
CA ILE A 253 -16.45 21.22 2.32
C ILE A 253 -17.07 20.03 3.06
N LYS A 254 -16.24 19.04 3.41
CA LYS A 254 -16.61 17.93 4.30
C LYS A 254 -15.70 17.94 5.50
N VAL A 255 -16.27 17.89 6.69
CA VAL A 255 -15.52 17.76 7.97
C VAL A 255 -16.01 16.54 8.73
N LYS A 256 -15.13 15.88 9.44
CA LYS A 256 -15.42 14.74 10.30
C LYS A 256 -14.62 14.85 11.59
N ALA A 257 -15.27 14.59 12.73
CA ALA A 257 -14.61 14.51 14.02
C ALA A 257 -15.10 13.27 14.77
N GLY A 258 -14.22 12.64 15.53
CA GLY A 258 -14.53 11.43 16.27
C GLY A 258 -13.77 11.31 17.57
N ILE A 259 -14.38 10.62 18.52
CA ILE A 259 -13.78 10.25 19.80
C ILE A 259 -14.07 8.77 20.09
N GLY A 260 -13.12 8.13 20.75
CA GLY A 260 -13.24 6.73 21.18
C GLY A 260 -12.65 6.48 22.55
N ASN A 261 -12.82 5.25 23.04
CA ASN A 261 -12.10 4.83 24.25
C ASN A 261 -10.58 4.82 23.98
N TYR A 262 -9.77 4.60 25.02
CA TYR A 262 -8.30 4.61 24.96
C TYR A 262 -7.70 5.94 24.48
N GLY A 263 -8.43 7.06 24.65
CA GLY A 263 -8.00 8.40 24.29
C GLY A 263 -7.91 8.63 22.79
N GLN A 264 -8.68 7.90 21.99
CA GLN A 264 -8.74 8.08 20.56
C GLN A 264 -9.46 9.37 20.20
N ILE A 265 -8.82 10.16 19.35
CA ILE A 265 -9.37 11.38 18.75
C ILE A 265 -9.02 11.36 17.27
N ARG A 266 -9.99 11.64 16.43
CA ARG A 266 -9.83 11.74 14.98
C ARG A 266 -10.49 13.00 14.45
N THR A 267 -9.82 13.66 13.51
CA THR A 267 -10.42 14.76 12.74
C THR A 267 -9.99 14.66 11.29
N ASP A 268 -10.92 14.85 10.37
CA ASP A 268 -10.66 14.87 8.94
C ASP A 268 -11.38 16.07 8.31
N GLY A 269 -10.78 16.66 7.29
CA GLY A 269 -11.35 17.73 6.50
C GLY A 269 -11.04 17.56 5.02
N LEU A 270 -12.02 17.81 4.16
CA LEU A 270 -11.86 17.85 2.71
C LEU A 270 -12.46 19.17 2.20
N ILE A 271 -11.76 19.83 1.30
CA ILE A 271 -12.26 20.98 0.55
C ILE A 271 -12.01 20.67 -0.92
N GLY A 272 -13.06 20.66 -1.72
CA GLY A 272 -12.93 20.35 -3.12
C GLY A 272 -13.89 21.12 -3.98
N LYS A 273 -13.42 21.59 -5.11
CA LYS A 273 -14.24 22.26 -6.11
C LYS A 273 -13.61 22.23 -7.48
N ARG A 274 -14.44 22.24 -8.50
CA ARG A 274 -14.02 22.54 -9.85
C ARG A 274 -14.56 23.92 -10.26
N TYR A 275 -13.66 24.75 -10.72
CA TYR A 275 -14.00 26.07 -11.22
C TYR A 275 -13.38 26.26 -12.60
N PHE A 276 -14.20 26.32 -13.64
CA PHE A 276 -13.77 26.22 -15.04
C PHE A 276 -12.91 24.98 -15.29
N ASP A 277 -11.70 25.18 -15.79
CA ASP A 277 -10.73 24.12 -16.11
C ASP A 277 -9.85 23.71 -14.91
N VAL A 278 -10.01 24.36 -13.76
CA VAL A 278 -9.25 24.08 -12.56
C VAL A 278 -10.07 23.20 -11.61
N ASP A 279 -9.58 21.99 -11.33
CA ASP A 279 -10.11 21.12 -10.29
C ASP A 279 -9.11 21.05 -9.14
N PHE A 280 -9.54 21.32 -7.91
CA PHE A 280 -8.68 21.24 -6.74
C PHE A 280 -9.33 20.49 -5.59
N LEU A 281 -8.51 19.73 -4.90
CA LEU A 281 -8.84 19.04 -3.67
C LEU A 281 -7.77 19.34 -2.62
N ILE A 282 -8.20 19.74 -1.41
CA ILE A 282 -7.36 19.89 -0.24
C ILE A 282 -7.88 18.92 0.82
N TRP A 283 -6.99 18.23 1.49
CA TRP A 283 -7.33 17.34 2.60
C TRP A 283 -6.44 17.56 3.80
N GLY A 284 -6.98 17.25 4.98
CA GLY A 284 -6.24 17.22 6.21
C GLY A 284 -6.86 16.21 7.18
N SER A 285 -6.02 15.43 7.85
CA SER A 285 -6.44 14.50 8.89
C SER A 285 -5.47 14.50 10.06
N LEU A 286 -6.00 14.27 11.25
CA LEU A 286 -5.26 14.09 12.48
C LEU A 286 -5.82 12.89 13.23
N TYR A 287 -4.94 12.05 13.77
CA TYR A 287 -5.33 10.95 14.65
C TYR A 287 -4.40 10.87 15.85
N LYS A 288 -4.97 10.61 17.04
CA LYS A 288 -4.24 10.42 18.28
C LYS A 288 -4.91 9.32 19.11
N ALA A 289 -4.09 8.50 19.78
CA ALA A 289 -4.54 7.51 20.73
C ALA A 289 -3.53 7.34 21.85
N LYS A 290 -4.01 7.13 23.09
CA LYS A 290 -3.15 6.76 24.23
C LYS A 290 -2.83 5.28 24.24
N GLY A 291 -3.65 4.46 23.58
CA GLY A 291 -3.59 3.01 23.62
C GLY A 291 -4.37 2.39 24.80
N GLU A 292 -4.66 1.11 24.66
CA GLU A 292 -5.24 0.30 25.77
C GLU A 292 -4.16 -0.01 26.78
N LYS A 293 -4.36 0.43 28.03
CA LYS A 293 -3.47 0.05 29.10
C LYS A 293 -3.76 -1.39 29.51
N ARG A 294 -2.78 -2.28 29.42
CA ARG A 294 -2.90 -3.70 29.76
C ARG A 294 -1.66 -4.18 30.49
N PHE A 295 -1.90 -4.92 31.57
CA PHE A 295 -0.83 -5.65 32.24
C PHE A 295 -0.42 -6.85 31.38
N VAL A 296 0.86 -6.97 31.09
CA VAL A 296 1.46 -8.08 30.34
C VAL A 296 2.40 -8.84 31.25
N ASN A 297 2.13 -10.11 31.43
CA ASN A 297 2.98 -11.01 32.18
C ASN A 297 4.06 -11.56 31.25
N TYR A 298 5.30 -11.63 31.67
CA TYR A 298 6.40 -12.21 30.90
C TYR A 298 6.11 -13.65 30.43
N LEU A 299 5.37 -14.43 31.24
CA LEU A 299 4.94 -15.79 30.87
C LEU A 299 4.01 -15.81 29.63
N ASP A 300 3.25 -14.74 29.41
CA ASP A 300 2.36 -14.63 28.25
C ASP A 300 3.14 -14.26 26.98
N THR A 301 4.25 -13.54 27.13
CA THR A 301 5.13 -13.16 26.01
C THR A 301 6.19 -14.20 25.69
N GLY A 302 6.43 -15.07 26.66
CA GLY A 302 7.29 -16.25 26.54
C GLY A 302 8.79 -16.02 26.67
N MET A 303 9.27 -14.78 26.65
CA MET A 303 10.70 -14.46 26.72
C MET A 303 11.03 -13.22 27.55
N GLY A 304 10.04 -12.50 28.07
CA GLY A 304 10.24 -11.31 28.88
C GLY A 304 10.65 -11.64 30.31
N PHE A 305 11.53 -10.85 30.91
CA PHE A 305 11.94 -10.97 32.30
C PHE A 305 11.06 -10.18 33.25
N ASP A 306 10.31 -9.20 32.73
CA ASP A 306 9.49 -8.31 33.54
C ASP A 306 8.04 -8.35 33.13
N SER A 307 7.19 -8.11 34.13
CA SER A 307 5.75 -7.94 33.95
C SER A 307 5.40 -6.48 34.29
N ASP A 308 4.75 -5.79 33.38
CA ASP A 308 4.33 -4.38 33.59
C ASP A 308 3.11 -4.03 32.72
N ASP A 309 2.62 -2.81 32.92
CA ASP A 309 1.58 -2.22 32.09
C ASP A 309 2.14 -1.67 30.77
N VAL A 310 1.56 -2.08 29.63
CA VAL A 310 1.86 -1.58 28.31
C VAL A 310 0.68 -0.81 27.72
N ASN A 311 0.94 0.09 26.78
CA ASN A 311 -0.07 0.82 26.02
C ASN A 311 -0.18 0.21 24.62
N ILE A 312 -1.18 -0.62 24.38
CA ILE A 312 -1.38 -1.31 23.10
C ILE A 312 -2.06 -0.36 22.12
N GLY A 313 -1.43 -0.14 20.96
CA GLY A 313 -1.93 0.76 19.91
C GLY A 313 -1.83 2.25 20.29
N GLY A 314 -0.87 2.63 21.11
CA GLY A 314 -0.51 4.01 21.41
C GLY A 314 0.26 4.64 20.24
N ILE A 315 -0.02 5.93 20.00
CA ILE A 315 0.55 6.70 18.88
C ILE A 315 1.55 7.76 19.33
N GLY A 316 1.89 7.80 20.58
CA GLY A 316 2.82 8.80 21.08
C GLY A 316 2.17 10.14 21.45
N LYS A 317 3.04 11.12 21.77
CA LYS A 317 2.59 12.45 22.21
C LYS A 317 2.04 13.31 21.08
N SER A 318 2.62 13.22 19.90
CA SER A 318 2.20 13.95 18.71
C SER A 318 1.11 13.19 17.95
N PRO A 319 0.08 13.86 17.41
CA PRO A 319 -0.88 13.19 16.53
C PRO A 319 -0.20 12.79 15.21
N THR A 320 -0.59 11.66 14.64
CA THR A 320 -0.30 11.37 13.25
C THR A 320 -1.13 12.28 12.37
N TYR A 321 -0.63 12.62 11.18
CA TYR A 321 -1.37 13.47 10.24
C TYR A 321 -1.11 13.14 8.79
N ASP A 322 -2.06 13.55 7.95
CA ASP A 322 -2.01 13.53 6.49
C ASP A 322 -2.61 14.83 5.96
N VAL A 323 -1.80 15.65 5.32
CA VAL A 323 -2.23 16.92 4.75
C VAL A 323 -1.75 17.01 3.30
N GLY A 324 -2.62 17.45 2.41
CA GLY A 324 -2.19 17.61 1.03
C GLY A 324 -3.15 18.38 0.15
N ILE A 325 -2.70 18.59 -1.06
CA ILE A 325 -3.42 19.27 -2.13
C ILE A 325 -3.19 18.55 -3.46
N SER A 326 -4.24 18.41 -4.23
CA SER A 326 -4.20 18.00 -5.64
C SER A 326 -4.87 19.08 -6.48
N LEU A 327 -4.23 19.42 -7.59
CA LEU A 327 -4.72 20.42 -8.53
C LEU A 327 -4.57 19.89 -9.95
N LYS A 328 -5.65 19.97 -10.72
CA LYS A 328 -5.65 19.63 -12.15
C LYS A 328 -6.05 20.86 -12.96
N TYR A 329 -5.29 21.15 -13.97
CA TYR A 329 -5.56 22.21 -14.94
C TYR A 329 -5.29 21.72 -16.35
N LYS A 330 -6.32 21.43 -17.12
CA LYS A 330 -6.21 20.85 -18.48
C LYS A 330 -5.33 19.60 -18.49
N HIS A 331 -4.13 19.71 -19.02
CA HIS A 331 -3.14 18.64 -19.15
C HIS A 331 -2.14 18.56 -18.00
N LEU A 332 -2.23 19.48 -17.04
CA LEU A 332 -1.31 19.60 -15.91
C LEU A 332 -1.94 19.03 -14.65
N ASP A 333 -1.26 18.10 -13.99
CA ASP A 333 -1.61 17.57 -12.68
C ASP A 333 -0.50 17.91 -11.69
N LEU A 334 -0.87 18.49 -10.54
CA LEU A 334 0.00 18.82 -9.44
C LEU A 334 -0.50 18.12 -8.17
N MET A 335 0.40 17.54 -7.39
CA MET A 335 0.09 17.00 -6.08
C MET A 335 1.21 17.33 -5.10
N TYR A 336 0.82 17.74 -3.89
CA TYR A 336 1.70 17.80 -2.74
C TYR A 336 1.02 17.12 -1.56
N ASN A 337 1.75 16.25 -0.84
CA ASN A 337 1.28 15.55 0.33
C ASN A 337 2.36 15.53 1.41
N THR A 338 2.00 15.82 2.64
CA THR A 338 2.87 15.65 3.81
C THR A 338 2.18 14.75 4.83
N GLN A 339 2.95 13.83 5.38
CA GLN A 339 2.47 12.83 6.33
C GLN A 339 3.42 12.75 7.53
N PHE A 340 2.84 12.43 8.68
CA PHE A 340 3.59 12.11 9.88
C PHE A 340 3.00 10.85 10.51
N SER A 341 3.80 9.81 10.58
CA SER A 341 3.51 8.54 11.23
C SER A 341 4.35 8.40 12.49
N GLN A 342 3.74 7.98 13.58
CA GLN A 342 4.42 7.63 14.82
C GLN A 342 3.71 6.43 15.45
N ILE A 343 4.46 5.38 15.77
CA ILE A 343 3.99 4.18 16.44
C ILE A 343 4.89 3.93 17.63
N GLU A 344 4.32 3.95 18.84
CA GLU A 344 5.07 3.60 20.05
C GLU A 344 5.22 2.09 20.14
N ALA A 345 6.46 1.64 20.37
CA ALA A 345 6.75 0.24 20.63
C ALA A 345 6.30 -0.12 22.06
N PRO A 346 5.34 -1.04 22.25
CA PRO A 346 4.88 -1.41 23.60
C PRO A 346 5.88 -2.30 24.34
N MET A 347 6.81 -2.95 23.64
CA MET A 347 7.75 -3.93 24.18
C MET A 347 9.19 -3.55 23.82
N THR A 348 10.15 -4.09 24.54
CA THR A 348 11.56 -3.95 24.20
C THR A 348 11.87 -4.64 22.85
N MET A 349 12.98 -4.27 22.26
CA MET A 349 13.48 -4.86 21.03
C MET A 349 14.31 -6.11 21.33
N MET A 350 14.30 -7.06 20.38
CA MET A 350 15.16 -8.26 20.34
C MET A 350 15.01 -9.19 21.55
N PHE A 351 15.08 -10.48 21.33
CA PHE A 351 15.15 -11.64 22.26
C PHE A 351 14.27 -11.63 23.52
N PHE A 352 14.02 -10.47 24.12
CA PHE A 352 13.40 -10.31 25.43
C PHE A 352 12.28 -9.29 25.36
N TYR A 353 11.24 -9.58 24.56
CA TYR A 353 10.06 -8.71 24.42
C TYR A 353 9.40 -8.50 25.78
N SER A 354 10.02 -7.65 26.58
CA SER A 354 9.54 -7.26 27.89
C SER A 354 8.78 -5.95 27.84
N PRO A 355 7.73 -5.80 28.62
CA PRO A 355 7.16 -4.48 28.88
C PRO A 355 8.22 -3.54 29.46
N TYR A 356 8.12 -2.25 29.17
CA TYR A 356 9.05 -1.25 29.71
C TYR A 356 8.32 0.07 30.01
N LYS A 357 8.94 0.88 30.87
CA LYS A 357 8.38 2.17 31.28
C LYS A 357 8.80 3.29 30.34
N ILE A 358 8.06 3.47 29.26
CA ILE A 358 8.35 4.42 28.18
C ILE A 358 8.62 5.85 28.67
N ASP A 359 7.99 6.28 29.78
CA ASP A 359 8.13 7.64 30.33
C ASP A 359 9.47 7.87 31.04
N LYS A 360 10.24 6.82 31.36
CA LYS A 360 11.58 6.96 31.90
C LYS A 360 12.62 7.39 30.85
N TYR A 361 12.37 7.07 29.58
CA TYR A 361 13.35 7.27 28.53
C TYR A 361 13.45 8.72 28.07
N LYS A 362 14.67 9.17 27.83
CA LYS A 362 14.98 10.45 27.23
C LYS A 362 14.18 10.64 25.94
N THR A 363 13.72 11.86 25.70
CA THR A 363 13.09 12.23 24.43
C THR A 363 14.12 12.87 23.50
N PHE A 364 14.10 12.47 22.22
CA PHE A 364 14.87 13.10 21.15
C PHE A 364 13.91 13.92 20.28
N ASN A 365 14.10 15.23 20.22
CA ASN A 365 13.22 16.15 19.49
C ASN A 365 11.73 15.99 19.87
N GLY A 366 11.45 15.67 21.15
CA GLY A 366 10.10 15.41 21.65
C GLY A 366 9.56 14.00 21.38
N LEU A 367 10.30 13.14 20.67
CA LEU A 367 9.94 11.76 20.38
C LEU A 367 10.40 10.83 21.51
N ARG A 368 9.51 9.92 21.89
CA ARG A 368 9.78 8.78 22.79
C ARG A 368 10.14 7.53 21.96
N PRO A 369 10.51 6.41 22.59
CA PRO A 369 10.72 5.17 21.87
C PRO A 369 9.56 4.86 20.93
N SER A 370 9.85 4.84 19.62
CA SER A 370 8.85 4.75 18.55
C SER A 370 9.53 4.59 17.19
N TYR A 371 8.80 4.06 16.24
CA TYR A 371 9.10 4.23 14.83
C TYR A 371 8.36 5.46 14.31
N THR A 372 9.10 6.41 13.73
CA THR A 372 8.53 7.67 13.29
C THR A 372 9.02 8.00 11.89
N THR A 373 8.10 8.41 11.03
CA THR A 373 8.42 8.94 9.70
C THR A 373 7.68 10.24 9.47
N LYS A 374 8.38 11.23 8.94
CA LYS A 374 7.77 12.46 8.42
C LYS A 374 8.14 12.56 6.96
N SER A 375 7.17 12.59 6.08
CA SER A 375 7.41 12.61 4.65
C SER A 375 6.73 13.79 3.96
N HIS A 376 7.35 14.21 2.85
CA HIS A 376 6.86 15.20 1.93
C HIS A 376 6.98 14.65 0.52
N HIS A 377 5.88 14.61 -0.21
CA HIS A 377 5.79 14.08 -1.55
C HIS A 377 5.23 15.15 -2.49
N ALA A 378 5.91 15.42 -3.57
CA ALA A 378 5.45 16.36 -4.59
C ALA A 378 5.59 15.76 -5.97
N ASN A 379 4.59 15.92 -6.81
CA ASN A 379 4.70 15.59 -8.21
C ASN A 379 4.05 16.64 -9.12
N VAL A 380 4.61 16.74 -10.30
CA VAL A 380 4.10 17.54 -11.43
C VAL A 380 4.05 16.63 -12.63
N SER A 381 2.89 16.45 -13.23
CA SER A 381 2.70 15.66 -14.44
C SER A 381 2.07 16.51 -15.53
N TYR A 382 2.58 16.36 -16.74
CA TYR A 382 1.98 16.94 -17.95
C TYR A 382 1.67 15.82 -18.93
N SER A 383 0.45 15.81 -19.47
CA SER A 383 0.02 14.80 -20.42
C SER A 383 -0.58 15.41 -21.67
N GLN A 384 -0.21 14.89 -22.84
CA GLN A 384 -0.73 15.38 -24.11
C GLN A 384 -0.87 14.26 -25.13
N GLN A 385 -1.92 14.33 -25.93
CA GLN A 385 -2.10 13.44 -27.06
C GLN A 385 -1.44 14.04 -28.31
N LEU A 386 -0.52 13.31 -28.91
CA LEU A 386 0.16 13.64 -30.16
C LEU A 386 -0.23 12.61 -31.23
N GLY A 387 -1.24 12.92 -32.05
CA GLY A 387 -1.81 12.01 -33.01
C GLY A 387 -2.41 10.75 -32.33
N LYS A 388 -1.82 9.59 -32.61
CA LYS A 388 -2.24 8.30 -32.02
C LYS A 388 -1.48 7.91 -30.74
N VAL A 389 -0.52 8.73 -30.34
CA VAL A 389 0.32 8.52 -29.16
C VAL A 389 -0.09 9.49 -28.05
N TRP A 390 -0.35 8.95 -26.87
CA TRP A 390 -0.52 9.76 -25.69
C TRP A 390 0.78 9.77 -24.91
N LEU A 391 1.29 10.95 -24.55
CA LEU A 391 2.54 11.12 -23.81
C LEU A 391 2.27 11.73 -22.44
N LYS A 392 2.96 11.23 -21.41
CA LYS A 392 2.95 11.79 -20.06
C LYS A 392 4.37 11.93 -19.55
N GLY A 393 4.75 13.14 -19.16
CA GLY A 393 5.96 13.43 -18.40
C GLY A 393 5.61 13.70 -16.94
N THR A 394 6.40 13.17 -16.01
CA THR A 394 6.23 13.39 -14.57
C THR A 394 7.57 13.70 -13.93
N ILE A 395 7.61 14.70 -13.06
CA ILE A 395 8.74 15.03 -12.19
C ILE A 395 8.27 14.87 -10.76
N THR A 396 9.09 14.25 -9.93
CA THR A 396 8.79 13.99 -8.51
C THR A 396 9.91 14.52 -7.62
N TYR A 397 9.51 14.93 -6.43
CA TYR A 397 10.43 15.23 -5.35
C TYR A 397 9.87 14.65 -4.05
N ASP A 398 10.68 13.86 -3.37
CA ASP A 398 10.35 13.22 -2.11
C ASP A 398 11.40 13.58 -1.07
N ASN A 399 10.95 13.88 0.15
CA ASN A 399 11.77 14.05 1.32
C ASN A 399 11.18 13.26 2.47
N SER A 400 11.99 12.52 3.21
CA SER A 400 11.54 11.77 4.37
C SER A 400 12.54 11.82 5.50
N ASP A 401 12.05 12.13 6.70
CA ASP A 401 12.78 12.01 7.95
C ASP A 401 12.38 10.70 8.61
N LEU A 402 13.35 9.80 8.78
CA LEU A 402 13.19 8.53 9.49
C LEU A 402 13.74 8.67 10.90
N THR A 403 13.00 8.22 11.89
CA THR A 403 13.50 8.02 13.26
C THR A 403 13.06 6.64 13.76
N HIS A 404 14.03 5.84 14.15
CA HIS A 404 13.81 4.53 14.76
C HIS A 404 14.44 4.52 16.15
N TYR A 405 13.62 4.75 17.16
CA TYR A 405 14.03 4.82 18.55
C TYR A 405 13.50 3.59 19.28
N GLN A 406 14.38 2.66 19.61
CA GLN A 406 14.05 1.36 20.20
C GLN A 406 14.69 1.18 21.56
N VAL A 407 13.96 0.58 22.48
CA VAL A 407 14.46 0.11 23.76
C VAL A 407 14.98 -1.32 23.57
N ILE A 408 16.23 -1.55 23.91
CA ILE A 408 16.87 -2.85 23.80
C ILE A 408 16.57 -3.69 25.05
N SER A 409 16.78 -3.09 26.24
CA SER A 409 16.52 -3.72 27.54
C SER A 409 16.31 -2.65 28.60
N GLU A 410 15.33 -2.81 29.48
CA GLU A 410 15.09 -1.92 30.62
C GLU A 410 15.96 -2.30 31.82
N GLU A 411 16.18 -3.58 32.06
CA GLU A 411 16.93 -4.08 33.21
C GLU A 411 18.45 -4.24 32.89
N PRO A 412 19.31 -4.06 33.90
CA PRO A 412 20.73 -4.30 33.74
C PRO A 412 20.99 -5.81 33.58
N THR A 413 21.03 -6.28 32.34
CA THR A 413 21.29 -7.69 32.06
C THR A 413 22.68 -7.84 31.46
N ASN A 414 23.63 -8.31 32.24
CA ASN A 414 24.96 -8.67 31.76
C ASN A 414 24.90 -9.76 30.67
N SER A 415 23.88 -10.62 30.74
CA SER A 415 23.60 -11.66 29.74
C SER A 415 23.24 -11.09 28.36
N VAL A 416 22.50 -9.97 28.29
CA VAL A 416 22.18 -9.33 27.00
C VAL A 416 23.42 -8.76 26.34
N LEU A 417 24.33 -8.18 27.14
CA LEU A 417 25.58 -7.60 26.62
C LEU A 417 26.54 -8.66 26.08
N THR A 418 26.50 -9.87 26.61
CA THR A 418 27.28 -10.99 26.08
C THR A 418 26.73 -11.55 24.77
N LEU A 419 25.46 -11.29 24.46
CA LEU A 419 24.83 -11.69 23.21
C LEU A 419 24.98 -10.60 22.11
N LEU A 420 25.30 -9.36 22.51
CA LEU A 420 25.61 -8.30 21.57
C LEU A 420 27.10 -8.34 21.23
N PRO A 421 27.47 -8.38 19.95
CA PRO A 421 28.88 -8.40 19.54
C PRO A 421 29.52 -7.00 19.71
N LEU A 422 29.51 -6.48 20.93
CA LEU A 422 30.11 -5.20 21.32
C LEU A 422 31.61 -5.39 21.59
N ASN A 423 32.40 -4.35 21.29
CA ASN A 423 33.81 -4.39 21.74
C ASN A 423 33.90 -4.35 23.27
N GLU A 424 35.01 -4.81 23.80
CA GLU A 424 35.22 -4.99 25.24
C GLU A 424 35.03 -3.66 26.02
N ALA A 425 35.48 -2.53 25.48
CA ALA A 425 35.34 -1.22 26.10
C ALA A 425 33.89 -0.78 26.24
N VAL A 426 33.09 -0.98 25.18
CA VAL A 426 31.66 -0.68 25.20
C VAL A 426 30.91 -1.64 26.11
N THR A 427 31.26 -2.91 26.12
CA THR A 427 30.66 -3.91 27.02
C THR A 427 30.88 -3.53 28.48
N GLU A 428 32.10 -3.17 28.86
CA GLU A 428 32.40 -2.71 30.22
C GLU A 428 31.69 -1.42 30.59
N LEU A 429 31.57 -0.47 29.65
CA LEU A 429 30.82 0.79 29.87
C LEU A 429 29.33 0.54 30.14
N LEU A 430 28.73 -0.40 29.43
CA LEU A 430 27.32 -0.74 29.55
C LEU A 430 26.98 -1.73 30.66
N LYS A 431 27.99 -2.41 31.19
CA LYS A 431 27.88 -3.43 32.25
C LYS A 431 27.13 -2.86 33.47
N ASN A 432 26.15 -3.61 33.96
CA ASN A 432 25.28 -3.23 35.07
C ASN A 432 24.46 -1.96 34.83
N LYS A 433 24.27 -1.55 33.57
CA LYS A 433 23.40 -0.43 33.19
C LYS A 433 22.06 -0.96 32.66
N GLY A 434 20.98 -0.43 33.18
CA GLY A 434 19.65 -0.64 32.64
C GLY A 434 19.27 0.45 31.63
N GLY A 435 18.05 0.40 31.11
CA GLY A 435 17.52 1.41 30.22
C GLY A 435 18.32 1.55 28.93
N LEU A 436 18.77 0.42 28.35
CA LEU A 436 19.51 0.40 27.09
C LEU A 436 18.61 0.73 25.93
N TYR A 437 19.03 1.65 25.08
CA TYR A 437 18.28 2.04 23.90
C TYR A 437 19.17 2.34 22.70
N ARG A 438 18.60 2.26 21.49
CA ARG A 438 19.23 2.75 20.27
C ARG A 438 18.35 3.78 19.59
N TYR A 439 18.97 4.78 19.00
CA TYR A 439 18.33 5.81 18.24
C TYR A 439 18.98 5.94 16.88
N ILE A 440 18.21 5.68 15.83
CA ILE A 440 18.63 5.85 14.45
C ILE A 440 17.79 6.95 13.84
N ASN A 441 18.42 7.93 13.23
CA ASN A 441 17.71 8.91 12.44
C ASN A 441 18.43 9.24 11.14
N GLY A 442 17.68 9.67 10.13
CA GLY A 442 18.22 10.08 8.85
C GLY A 442 17.21 10.85 8.04
N GLN A 443 17.71 11.71 7.15
CA GLN A 443 16.92 12.48 6.23
C GLN A 443 17.29 12.11 4.80
N GLU A 444 16.29 11.76 4.01
CA GLU A 444 16.45 11.43 2.60
C GLU A 444 15.81 12.45 1.68
N HIS A 445 16.41 12.61 0.50
CA HIS A 445 15.88 13.38 -0.60
C HIS A 445 15.92 12.55 -1.88
N THR A 446 14.83 12.53 -2.63
CA THR A 446 14.78 11.83 -3.91
C THR A 446 14.17 12.72 -4.97
N ILE A 447 14.84 12.82 -6.11
CA ILE A 447 14.34 13.47 -7.32
C ILE A 447 14.09 12.40 -8.36
N GLY A 448 12.90 12.40 -8.96
CA GLY A 448 12.53 11.47 -10.02
C GLY A 448 12.04 12.18 -11.27
N ALA A 449 12.26 11.53 -12.42
CA ALA A 449 11.69 11.95 -13.70
C ALA A 449 11.22 10.72 -14.46
N LYS A 450 10.00 10.74 -14.99
CA LYS A 450 9.40 9.65 -15.77
C LYS A 450 8.82 10.19 -17.07
N LEU A 451 9.10 9.51 -18.18
CA LEU A 451 8.45 9.72 -19.46
C LEU A 451 7.77 8.44 -19.89
N GLN A 452 6.51 8.53 -20.24
CA GLN A 452 5.68 7.41 -20.64
C GLN A 452 4.93 7.75 -21.93
N GLY A 453 4.80 6.78 -22.81
CA GLY A 453 4.02 6.89 -24.03
C GLY A 453 3.10 5.69 -24.22
N ASP A 454 1.90 5.94 -24.73
CA ASP A 454 0.88 4.94 -25.02
C ASP A 454 0.41 5.11 -26.45
N TRP A 455 0.53 4.05 -27.24
CA TRP A 455 0.18 4.03 -28.65
C TRP A 455 -0.90 3.00 -28.95
N ASN A 456 -2.11 3.50 -29.29
CA ASN A 456 -3.19 2.66 -29.79
C ASN A 456 -2.96 2.39 -31.29
N TYR A 457 -2.19 1.33 -31.59
CA TYR A 457 -1.76 1.04 -32.97
C TYR A 457 -2.87 0.42 -33.84
N ILE A 458 -3.86 -0.22 -33.23
CA ILE A 458 -5.04 -0.77 -33.90
C ILE A 458 -6.27 -0.65 -32.98
N ASN A 459 -7.40 -0.27 -33.54
CA ASN A 459 -8.69 -0.23 -32.86
C ASN A 459 -9.82 -0.45 -33.87
N ASN A 460 -10.26 -1.70 -33.97
CA ASN A 460 -11.40 -2.09 -34.79
C ASN A 460 -12.24 -3.17 -34.08
N LYS A 461 -13.35 -3.60 -34.69
CA LYS A 461 -14.31 -4.55 -34.11
C LYS A 461 -13.65 -5.88 -33.65
N ASN A 462 -12.64 -6.36 -34.35
CA ASN A 462 -12.01 -7.65 -34.08
C ASN A 462 -10.66 -7.55 -33.38
N HIS A 463 -9.98 -6.42 -33.47
CA HIS A 463 -8.65 -6.20 -32.93
C HIS A 463 -8.56 -4.86 -32.22
N LYS A 464 -8.08 -4.89 -30.99
CA LYS A 464 -7.65 -3.70 -30.26
C LYS A 464 -6.20 -3.93 -29.82
N GLY A 465 -5.33 -3.00 -30.09
CA GLY A 465 -3.92 -3.11 -29.77
C GLY A 465 -3.39 -1.82 -29.18
N ASN A 466 -2.73 -1.95 -28.02
CA ASN A 466 -2.04 -0.87 -27.32
C ASN A 466 -0.59 -1.29 -27.09
N PHE A 467 0.31 -0.36 -27.31
CA PHE A 467 1.73 -0.48 -26.98
C PHE A 467 2.13 0.68 -26.07
N SER A 468 2.54 0.35 -24.84
CA SER A 468 3.02 1.30 -23.86
C SER A 468 4.53 1.16 -23.71
N PHE A 469 5.21 2.28 -23.54
CA PHE A 469 6.65 2.33 -23.29
C PHE A 469 6.99 3.50 -22.39
N GLY A 470 8.11 3.37 -21.71
CA GLY A 470 8.57 4.47 -20.86
C GLY A 470 9.94 4.26 -20.30
N THR A 471 10.46 5.34 -19.73
CA THR A 471 11.70 5.37 -18.97
C THR A 471 11.52 6.19 -17.71
N GLU A 472 12.22 5.82 -16.66
CA GLU A 472 12.19 6.50 -15.39
C GLU A 472 13.61 6.59 -14.83
N PHE A 473 13.94 7.74 -14.31
CA PHE A 473 15.17 8.00 -13.58
C PHE A 473 14.83 8.45 -12.17
N SER A 474 15.57 7.99 -11.17
CA SER A 474 15.52 8.49 -9.80
C SER A 474 16.92 8.63 -9.24
N TYR A 475 17.14 9.71 -8.50
CA TYR A 475 18.34 9.97 -7.74
C TYR A 475 17.99 10.16 -6.28
N PHE A 476 18.46 9.27 -5.44
CA PHE A 476 18.28 9.24 -4.00
C PHE A 476 19.56 9.76 -3.34
N ASN A 477 19.40 10.58 -2.32
CA ASN A 477 20.48 11.06 -1.47
C ASN A 477 20.05 10.96 0.00
N LEU A 478 20.91 10.38 0.82
CA LEU A 478 20.74 10.35 2.27
C LEU A 478 21.73 11.32 2.89
N ASP A 479 21.18 12.32 3.59
CA ASP A 479 21.95 13.29 4.36
C ASP A 479 21.91 12.91 5.83
N ASP A 480 23.05 12.95 6.48
CA ASP A 480 23.23 12.93 7.93
C ASP A 480 22.41 11.86 8.68
N THR A 481 22.83 10.59 8.58
CA THR A 481 22.26 9.50 9.37
C THR A 481 23.10 9.23 10.58
N ARG A 482 22.48 9.16 11.75
CA ARG A 482 23.12 8.85 13.02
C ARG A 482 22.59 7.57 13.62
N TYR A 483 23.50 6.83 14.24
CA TYR A 483 23.18 5.65 15.03
C TYR A 483 23.76 5.85 16.43
N THR A 484 22.90 6.02 17.43
CA THR A 484 23.29 6.35 18.81
C THR A 484 22.82 5.27 19.75
N PHE A 485 23.73 4.70 20.53
CA PHE A 485 23.41 3.89 21.70
C PHE A 485 23.29 4.77 22.95
N GLY A 486 22.38 4.38 23.83
CA GLY A 486 22.21 5.00 25.12
C GLY A 486 22.01 3.99 26.25
N TYR A 487 22.19 4.45 27.48
CA TYR A 487 22.06 3.65 28.68
C TYR A 487 21.47 4.48 29.82
N ASP A 488 21.07 3.81 30.91
CA ASP A 488 20.54 4.42 32.12
C ASP A 488 19.40 5.41 31.81
N TYR A 489 18.53 5.00 30.84
CA TYR A 489 17.35 5.72 30.34
C TYR A 489 17.64 7.06 29.65
N SER A 490 18.75 7.75 29.95
CA SER A 490 18.98 9.12 29.48
C SER A 490 20.37 9.40 28.97
N ASN A 491 21.36 8.61 29.36
CA ASN A 491 22.75 8.81 28.96
C ASN A 491 22.98 8.27 27.56
N THR A 492 23.84 8.93 26.79
CA THR A 492 24.32 8.46 25.50
C THR A 492 25.79 8.09 25.64
N LEU A 493 26.26 7.12 24.86
CA LEU A 493 27.69 6.84 24.76
C LEU A 493 28.45 8.13 24.39
N PRO A 494 29.71 8.30 24.88
CA PRO A 494 30.55 9.39 24.41
C PRO A 494 30.68 9.43 22.90
N GLU A 495 30.79 10.60 22.29
CA GLU A 495 30.81 10.77 20.84
C GLU A 495 31.91 9.93 20.15
N ALA A 496 33.03 9.74 20.80
CA ALA A 496 34.14 8.90 20.32
C ALA A 496 33.83 7.38 20.34
N GLU A 497 32.83 6.96 21.12
CA GLU A 497 32.44 5.55 21.30
C GLU A 497 31.07 5.24 20.62
N GLN A 498 30.41 6.28 20.07
CA GLN A 498 29.19 6.07 19.29
C GLN A 498 29.53 5.48 17.94
N ILE A 499 28.61 4.66 17.45
CA ILE A 499 28.60 4.28 16.04
C ILE A 499 28.23 5.54 15.26
N GLN A 500 29.25 6.27 14.82
CA GLN A 500 29.03 7.48 14.07
C GLN A 500 28.41 7.15 12.72
N GLU A 501 27.47 7.93 12.33
CA GLU A 501 26.87 8.07 10.99
C GLU A 501 26.81 6.79 10.16
N LEU A 502 25.64 6.32 9.86
CA LEU A 502 25.42 5.37 8.75
C LEU A 502 25.92 5.96 7.41
N GLY A 503 26.45 7.16 7.50
CA GLY A 503 27.14 7.92 6.47
C GLY A 503 26.19 8.48 5.43
N LYS A 504 26.63 9.57 4.83
CA LYS A 504 26.03 10.12 3.61
C LYS A 504 26.15 9.11 2.48
N GLY A 505 25.19 9.08 1.59
CA GLY A 505 25.25 8.23 0.42
C GLY A 505 24.17 8.55 -0.58
N ASN A 506 24.44 8.20 -1.82
CA ASN A 506 23.48 8.39 -2.89
C ASN A 506 23.39 7.14 -3.76
N GLU A 507 22.24 6.97 -4.37
CA GLU A 507 21.98 5.90 -5.32
C GLU A 507 21.21 6.46 -6.51
N SER A 508 21.43 5.91 -7.69
CA SER A 508 20.67 6.26 -8.87
C SER A 508 20.07 5.03 -9.50
N ASN A 509 18.87 5.19 -10.02
CA ASN A 509 18.16 4.14 -10.74
C ASN A 509 17.69 4.68 -12.09
N LEU A 510 18.02 3.94 -13.16
CA LEU A 510 17.52 4.19 -14.50
C LEU A 510 16.85 2.93 -15.00
N ASN A 511 15.63 3.07 -15.47
CA ASN A 511 14.90 1.92 -15.99
C ASN A 511 14.15 2.25 -17.27
N GLY A 512 13.82 1.21 -18.02
CA GLY A 512 12.97 1.29 -19.19
C GLY A 512 11.99 0.13 -19.22
N PHE A 513 10.78 0.38 -19.68
CA PHE A 513 9.76 -0.65 -19.81
C PHE A 513 9.02 -0.57 -21.14
N ILE A 514 8.54 -1.70 -21.58
CA ILE A 514 7.64 -1.87 -22.71
C ILE A 514 6.51 -2.79 -22.31
N GLN A 515 5.32 -2.55 -22.83
CA GLN A 515 4.15 -3.40 -22.65
C GLN A 515 3.35 -3.44 -23.93
N LEU A 516 2.94 -4.63 -24.32
CA LEU A 516 2.04 -4.89 -25.43
C LEU A 516 0.74 -5.50 -24.91
N LYS A 517 -0.40 -4.89 -25.22
CA LYS A 517 -1.72 -5.48 -25.06
C LYS A 517 -2.35 -5.63 -26.44
N HIS A 518 -2.71 -6.85 -26.80
CA HIS A 518 -3.42 -7.12 -28.04
C HIS A 518 -4.64 -7.98 -27.76
N GLN A 519 -5.80 -7.45 -28.06
CA GLN A 519 -7.06 -8.15 -28.00
C GLN A 519 -7.47 -8.61 -29.40
N TRP A 520 -7.78 -9.88 -29.51
CA TRP A 520 -8.37 -10.49 -30.69
C TRP A 520 -9.71 -11.12 -30.30
N LYS A 521 -10.81 -10.43 -30.61
CA LYS A 521 -12.16 -10.81 -30.18
C LYS A 521 -12.23 -11.09 -28.67
N TYR A 522 -12.23 -12.37 -28.29
CA TYR A 522 -12.34 -12.83 -26.90
C TYR A 522 -11.00 -13.11 -26.22
N LEU A 523 -9.92 -13.07 -26.97
CA LEU A 523 -8.58 -13.40 -26.46
C LEU A 523 -7.75 -12.14 -26.32
N ILE A 524 -7.17 -11.91 -25.14
CA ILE A 524 -6.26 -10.79 -24.86
C ILE A 524 -4.90 -11.39 -24.49
N LEU A 525 -3.86 -10.99 -25.20
CA LEU A 525 -2.47 -11.17 -24.81
C LEU A 525 -1.95 -9.88 -24.21
N ASN A 526 -1.43 -9.93 -22.99
CA ASN A 526 -0.72 -8.83 -22.33
C ASN A 526 0.70 -9.32 -22.00
N ALA A 527 1.71 -8.67 -22.56
CA ALA A 527 3.11 -8.99 -22.35
C ALA A 527 3.88 -7.73 -22.00
N GLY A 528 4.70 -7.76 -20.97
CA GLY A 528 5.50 -6.65 -20.53
C GLY A 528 6.90 -7.08 -20.14
N LEU A 529 7.85 -6.18 -20.30
CA LEU A 529 9.24 -6.34 -19.89
C LEU A 529 9.75 -5.00 -19.35
N ARG A 530 10.40 -5.05 -18.22
CA ARG A 530 11.14 -3.91 -17.65
C ARG A 530 12.58 -4.35 -17.40
N TYR A 531 13.48 -3.43 -17.63
CA TYR A 531 14.88 -3.51 -17.24
C TYR A 531 15.21 -2.39 -16.28
N ASP A 532 15.76 -2.74 -15.12
CA ASP A 532 16.22 -1.81 -14.08
C ASP A 532 17.74 -1.88 -13.98
N TYR A 533 18.37 -0.71 -14.00
CA TYR A 533 19.78 -0.52 -13.73
C TYR A 533 19.91 0.44 -12.54
N LYS A 534 20.42 -0.08 -11.43
CA LYS A 534 20.63 0.70 -10.21
C LYS A 534 22.10 0.74 -9.86
N GLN A 535 22.64 1.93 -9.63
CA GLN A 535 23.95 2.15 -9.05
C GLN A 535 23.77 2.39 -7.55
N ARG A 536 24.37 1.53 -6.73
CA ARG A 536 24.39 1.63 -5.28
C ARG A 536 25.48 2.57 -4.79
N TYR A 537 25.42 2.99 -3.53
CA TYR A 537 26.34 3.91 -2.89
C TYR A 537 27.82 3.43 -2.88
N ASP A 538 28.06 2.14 -2.95
CA ASP A 538 29.37 1.47 -2.98
C ASP A 538 29.91 1.26 -4.41
N ASN A 539 29.25 1.86 -5.41
CA ASN A 539 29.48 1.68 -6.84
C ASN A 539 29.19 0.27 -7.37
N SER A 540 28.60 -0.62 -6.59
CA SER A 540 28.05 -1.85 -7.12
C SER A 540 26.81 -1.58 -7.97
N HIS A 541 26.47 -2.51 -8.86
CA HIS A 541 25.36 -2.33 -9.80
C HIS A 541 24.39 -3.49 -9.76
N ILE A 542 23.11 -3.15 -9.65
CA ILE A 542 22.01 -4.10 -9.83
C ILE A 542 21.48 -4.00 -11.25
N ARG A 543 21.26 -5.14 -11.89
CA ARG A 543 20.72 -5.27 -13.24
C ARG A 543 19.65 -6.35 -13.23
N GLU A 544 18.39 -5.93 -13.30
CA GLU A 544 17.27 -6.86 -13.19
C GLU A 544 16.30 -6.74 -14.34
N PHE A 545 15.81 -7.90 -14.77
CA PHE A 545 14.71 -8.02 -15.75
C PHE A 545 13.45 -8.52 -15.05
N SER A 546 12.34 -7.82 -15.29
CA SER A 546 11.02 -8.14 -14.75
C SER A 546 10.04 -8.42 -15.88
N PRO A 547 9.96 -9.66 -16.39
CA PRO A 547 8.99 -10.05 -17.39
C PRO A 547 7.61 -10.28 -16.77
N ARG A 548 6.57 -10.03 -17.56
CA ARG A 548 5.18 -10.40 -17.29
C ARG A 548 4.51 -10.85 -18.57
N VAL A 549 3.73 -11.92 -18.47
CA VAL A 549 2.88 -12.38 -19.57
C VAL A 549 1.54 -12.82 -18.98
N ALA A 550 0.45 -12.43 -19.64
CA ALA A 550 -0.89 -12.89 -19.29
C ALA A 550 -1.70 -13.18 -20.56
N LEU A 551 -2.44 -14.25 -20.50
CA LEU A 551 -3.40 -14.66 -21.52
C LEU A 551 -4.80 -14.62 -20.87
N ILE A 552 -5.71 -13.85 -21.46
CA ILE A 552 -7.05 -13.66 -20.94
C ILE A 552 -8.04 -14.11 -21.99
N PHE A 553 -8.88 -15.06 -21.63
CA PHE A 553 -10.06 -15.44 -22.43
C PHE A 553 -11.29 -14.76 -21.82
N MET A 554 -11.90 -13.85 -22.57
CA MET A 554 -12.95 -12.97 -22.08
C MET A 554 -14.28 -13.26 -22.73
N GLN A 555 -15.33 -13.39 -21.92
CA GLN A 555 -16.73 -13.46 -22.31
C GLN A 555 -17.50 -12.32 -21.62
N PRO A 556 -18.70 -11.95 -22.06
CA PRO A 556 -19.44 -10.80 -21.50
C PRO A 556 -19.63 -10.83 -19.97
N LYS A 557 -19.83 -12.04 -19.40
CA LYS A 557 -20.10 -12.22 -17.97
C LYS A 557 -19.03 -12.96 -17.19
N TRP A 558 -17.97 -13.44 -17.86
CA TRP A 558 -16.88 -14.14 -17.18
C TRP A 558 -15.58 -14.08 -17.98
N ASN A 559 -14.50 -14.29 -17.31
CA ASN A 559 -13.19 -14.47 -17.95
C ASN A 559 -12.32 -15.45 -17.18
N VAL A 560 -11.33 -15.99 -17.90
CA VAL A 560 -10.24 -16.80 -17.35
C VAL A 560 -8.93 -16.13 -17.70
N LYS A 561 -8.05 -15.97 -16.71
CA LYS A 561 -6.73 -15.36 -16.87
C LYS A 561 -5.66 -16.35 -16.44
N LEU A 562 -4.67 -16.56 -17.27
CA LEU A 562 -3.44 -17.25 -16.91
C LEU A 562 -2.31 -16.23 -16.95
N SER A 563 -1.60 -16.04 -15.85
CA SER A 563 -0.52 -15.05 -15.77
C SER A 563 0.74 -15.61 -15.14
N PHE A 564 1.87 -15.11 -15.64
CA PHE A 564 3.19 -15.26 -15.05
C PHE A 564 3.81 -13.89 -14.88
N SER A 565 4.47 -13.65 -13.74
CA SER A 565 5.24 -12.44 -13.50
C SER A 565 6.44 -12.70 -12.59
N LYS A 566 7.53 -11.97 -12.85
CA LYS A 566 8.70 -11.88 -11.98
C LYS A 566 8.80 -10.47 -11.44
N SER A 567 9.04 -10.34 -10.15
CA SER A 567 9.42 -9.09 -9.47
C SER A 567 10.71 -9.27 -8.70
N PHE A 568 11.36 -8.16 -8.42
CA PHE A 568 12.48 -8.08 -7.51
C PHE A 568 12.34 -6.87 -6.59
N ILE A 569 13.08 -6.87 -5.49
CA ILE A 569 13.28 -5.73 -4.62
C ILE A 569 14.75 -5.68 -4.21
N ASP A 570 15.38 -4.53 -4.38
CA ASP A 570 16.73 -4.33 -3.88
C ASP A 570 16.72 -4.20 -2.36
N ALA A 571 17.76 -4.74 -1.71
CA ALA A 571 17.95 -4.58 -0.27
C ALA A 571 17.88 -3.10 0.12
N PRO A 572 17.12 -2.72 1.17
CA PRO A 572 17.05 -1.35 1.63
C PRO A 572 18.44 -0.76 1.89
N TYR A 573 18.63 0.51 1.53
CA TYR A 573 19.87 1.23 1.78
C TYR A 573 20.28 1.15 3.26
N LEU A 574 19.29 1.34 4.15
CA LEU A 574 19.49 1.27 5.59
C LEU A 574 20.06 -0.09 6.03
N TYR A 575 19.56 -1.20 5.50
CA TYR A 575 20.02 -2.55 5.88
C TYR A 575 21.47 -2.78 5.50
N ARG A 576 21.86 -2.41 4.28
CA ARG A 576 23.23 -2.54 3.79
C ARG A 576 24.20 -1.66 4.58
N LYS A 577 23.80 -0.43 4.92
CA LYS A 577 24.60 0.48 5.75
C LYS A 577 24.70 0.02 7.20
N THR A 578 23.60 -0.45 7.79
CA THR A 578 23.62 -1.01 9.14
C THR A 578 24.55 -2.22 9.21
N ASN A 579 24.50 -3.13 8.25
CA ASN A 579 25.41 -4.26 8.19
C ASN A 579 26.88 -3.82 8.10
N LEU A 580 27.20 -2.84 7.26
CA LEU A 580 28.55 -2.30 7.12
C LEU A 580 29.06 -1.71 8.44
N VAL A 581 28.23 -0.90 9.12
CA VAL A 581 28.55 -0.31 10.41
C VAL A 581 28.76 -1.39 11.47
N LEU A 582 27.86 -2.38 11.54
CA LEU A 582 27.96 -3.48 12.48
C LEU A 582 29.23 -4.31 12.24
N SER A 583 29.58 -4.60 10.99
CA SER A 583 30.80 -5.36 10.67
C SER A 583 32.07 -4.61 11.10
N SER A 584 32.13 -3.31 10.93
CA SER A 584 33.28 -2.49 11.34
C SER A 584 33.36 -2.28 12.84
N PHE A 585 32.24 -2.09 13.51
CA PHE A 585 32.15 -1.83 14.94
C PHE A 585 32.45 -3.08 15.77
N PHE A 586 31.97 -4.23 15.32
CA PHE A 586 32.08 -5.49 16.04
C PHE A 586 33.28 -6.31 15.62
N GLN A 587 34.07 -5.84 14.67
CA GLN A 587 35.22 -6.57 14.09
C GLN A 587 34.85 -8.01 13.65
N GLN A 588 33.58 -8.27 13.40
CA GLN A 588 33.09 -9.56 12.91
C GLN A 588 33.38 -9.70 11.42
N THR A 589 34.20 -10.67 11.09
CA THR A 589 34.33 -11.16 9.71
C THR A 589 33.10 -12.01 9.40
N GLY A 590 32.35 -11.66 8.37
CA GLY A 590 31.19 -12.47 7.89
C GLY A 590 29.85 -11.75 7.78
N ILE A 591 29.71 -10.54 8.32
CA ILE A 591 28.50 -9.75 8.07
C ILE A 591 28.53 -9.23 6.63
N ALA A 592 27.66 -9.76 5.77
CA ALA A 592 27.57 -9.33 4.38
C ALA A 592 26.94 -7.93 4.28
N ALA A 593 27.75 -6.93 3.93
CA ALA A 593 27.24 -5.62 3.52
C ALA A 593 26.60 -5.68 2.12
N ASP A 594 27.02 -6.65 1.31
CA ASP A 594 26.57 -6.84 -0.07
C ASP A 594 25.38 -7.81 -0.13
N LEU A 595 24.18 -7.28 0.20
CA LEU A 595 22.93 -8.03 0.12
C LEU A 595 22.45 -8.11 -1.34
N ASN A 596 22.06 -9.31 -1.77
CA ASN A 596 21.43 -9.54 -3.06
C ASN A 596 19.99 -9.02 -3.08
N PRO A 597 19.46 -8.63 -4.26
CA PRO A 597 18.05 -8.37 -4.40
C PRO A 597 17.21 -9.63 -4.13
N GLU A 598 16.10 -9.45 -3.44
CA GLU A 598 15.10 -10.49 -3.32
C GLU A 598 14.31 -10.64 -4.63
N SER A 599 13.85 -11.82 -4.94
CA SER A 599 13.05 -12.07 -6.15
C SER A 599 11.83 -12.94 -5.89
N LEU A 600 10.75 -12.66 -6.63
CA LEU A 600 9.50 -13.41 -6.58
C LEU A 600 9.03 -13.76 -7.99
N HIS A 601 8.81 -15.05 -8.23
CA HIS A 601 8.17 -15.58 -9.42
C HIS A 601 6.78 -16.05 -9.04
N SER A 602 5.76 -15.64 -9.79
CA SER A 602 4.36 -15.98 -9.51
C SER A 602 3.65 -16.48 -10.77
N TRP A 603 2.95 -17.59 -10.63
CA TRP A 603 2.01 -18.13 -11.61
C TRP A 603 0.62 -18.06 -11.02
N GLN A 604 -0.34 -17.56 -11.77
CA GLN A 604 -1.71 -17.40 -11.31
C GLN A 604 -2.72 -17.82 -12.37
N LEU A 605 -3.76 -18.50 -11.93
CA LEU A 605 -4.94 -18.84 -12.72
C LEU A 605 -6.16 -18.22 -12.05
N THR A 606 -6.79 -17.26 -12.71
CA THR A 606 -7.94 -16.53 -12.17
C THR A 606 -9.16 -16.77 -13.02
N PHE A 607 -10.29 -17.03 -12.37
CA PHE A 607 -11.63 -17.04 -12.96
C PHE A 607 -12.45 -15.92 -12.34
N ASN A 608 -13.01 -15.02 -13.15
CA ASN A 608 -13.92 -13.99 -12.72
C ASN A 608 -15.30 -14.18 -13.34
N ALA A 609 -16.33 -13.94 -12.55
CA ALA A 609 -17.71 -13.82 -13.01
C ALA A 609 -18.28 -12.48 -12.55
N VAL A 610 -18.79 -11.71 -13.52
CA VAL A 610 -19.36 -10.38 -13.28
C VAL A 610 -20.84 -10.41 -13.67
N GLU A 611 -21.68 -10.00 -12.73
CA GLU A 611 -23.12 -10.03 -12.91
C GLU A 611 -23.64 -11.35 -13.49
N TRP A 612 -23.07 -12.48 -13.03
CA TRP A 612 -23.55 -13.81 -13.41
C TRP A 612 -25.05 -13.94 -13.16
N VAL A 613 -25.48 -13.50 -11.96
CA VAL A 613 -26.83 -13.13 -11.64
C VAL A 613 -26.78 -11.64 -11.25
N LYS A 614 -27.80 -10.87 -11.48
CA LYS A 614 -27.84 -9.43 -11.18
C LYS A 614 -27.36 -9.15 -9.75
N GLY A 615 -26.30 -8.34 -9.64
CA GLY A 615 -25.66 -7.94 -8.38
C GLY A 615 -24.67 -8.96 -7.80
N LEU A 616 -24.45 -10.13 -8.43
CA LEU A 616 -23.50 -11.14 -7.96
C LEU A 616 -22.21 -11.11 -8.79
N ASN A 617 -21.11 -10.78 -8.13
CA ASN A 617 -19.77 -10.87 -8.69
C ASN A 617 -18.91 -11.80 -7.85
N PHE A 618 -18.05 -12.59 -8.48
CA PHE A 618 -17.09 -13.40 -7.74
C PHE A 618 -15.82 -13.69 -8.56
N GLU A 619 -14.77 -13.95 -7.84
CA GLU A 619 -13.45 -14.31 -8.35
C GLU A 619 -12.91 -15.54 -7.62
N PHE A 620 -12.33 -16.46 -8.37
CA PHE A 620 -11.47 -17.53 -7.87
C PHE A 620 -10.07 -17.33 -8.43
N ASN A 621 -9.06 -17.44 -7.60
CA ASN A 621 -7.67 -17.34 -7.99
C ASN A 621 -6.85 -18.46 -7.35
N ALA A 622 -6.13 -19.23 -8.18
CA ALA A 622 -5.11 -20.17 -7.73
C ALA A 622 -3.74 -19.55 -7.98
N PHE A 623 -2.84 -19.63 -7.02
CA PHE A 623 -1.49 -19.09 -7.17
C PHE A 623 -0.41 -20.07 -6.75
N TYR A 624 0.75 -19.94 -7.37
CA TYR A 624 2.01 -20.54 -6.96
C TYR A 624 3.11 -19.49 -7.01
N ASN A 625 3.80 -19.31 -5.91
CA ASN A 625 4.87 -18.32 -5.72
C ASN A 625 6.18 -19.03 -5.38
N ARG A 626 7.29 -18.54 -5.94
CA ARG A 626 8.65 -18.92 -5.56
C ARG A 626 9.43 -17.65 -5.24
N ALA A 627 9.76 -17.48 -3.96
CA ALA A 627 10.58 -16.37 -3.46
C ALA A 627 11.99 -16.87 -3.18
N ASN A 628 13.02 -16.11 -3.59
CA ASN A 628 14.42 -16.41 -3.34
C ASN A 628 15.11 -15.19 -2.77
N ASP A 629 16.21 -15.44 -2.06
CA ASP A 629 17.08 -14.43 -1.47
C ASP A 629 16.35 -13.49 -0.50
N LEU A 630 15.29 -14.01 0.18
CA LEU A 630 14.54 -13.25 1.15
C LEU A 630 15.46 -12.75 2.27
N ILE A 631 15.38 -11.45 2.54
CA ILE A 631 16.19 -10.78 3.55
C ILE A 631 15.46 -10.84 4.89
N PHE A 632 16.13 -11.37 5.90
CA PHE A 632 15.64 -11.43 7.27
C PHE A 632 16.61 -10.71 8.20
N LEU A 633 16.08 -10.13 9.28
CA LEU A 633 16.88 -9.69 10.40
C LEU A 633 17.28 -10.93 11.21
N MET A 634 18.53 -11.34 11.07
CA MET A 634 19.12 -12.43 11.81
C MET A 634 19.88 -11.81 12.96
N PHE A 635 19.77 -12.27 14.16
CA PHE A 635 20.42 -11.73 15.35
C PHE A 635 20.56 -10.18 15.40
N ALA A 636 21.55 -9.58 14.74
CA ALA A 636 21.80 -8.15 14.69
C ALA A 636 21.95 -7.59 13.27
N ASN A 637 22.12 -8.43 12.28
CA ASN A 637 22.33 -8.07 10.87
C ASN A 637 21.24 -8.61 9.95
N HIS A 638 21.09 -7.99 8.83
CA HIS A 638 20.22 -8.47 7.75
C HIS A 638 21.00 -9.42 6.84
N ASP A 639 20.35 -10.51 6.41
CA ASP A 639 20.99 -11.49 5.53
C ASP A 639 19.99 -12.09 4.53
N ASN A 640 20.46 -12.47 3.33
CA ASN A 640 19.72 -13.20 2.31
C ASN A 640 19.53 -14.67 2.72
N ALA A 641 18.89 -14.91 3.85
CA ALA A 641 18.82 -16.22 4.49
C ALA A 641 17.67 -17.09 3.94
N GLY A 642 16.65 -16.48 3.31
CA GLY A 642 15.36 -17.13 3.06
C GLY A 642 15.08 -17.55 1.62
N GLN A 643 14.48 -18.73 1.47
CA GLN A 643 13.81 -19.19 0.24
C GLN A 643 12.45 -19.75 0.62
N MET A 644 11.44 -19.47 -0.18
CA MET A 644 10.08 -19.92 0.10
C MET A 644 9.29 -20.23 -1.16
N ASN A 645 8.56 -21.34 -1.15
CA ASN A 645 7.52 -21.62 -2.14
C ASN A 645 6.16 -21.59 -1.43
N SER A 646 5.24 -20.78 -1.91
CA SER A 646 3.86 -20.72 -1.40
C SER A 646 2.86 -21.00 -2.51
N TYR A 647 1.75 -21.63 -2.16
CA TYR A 647 0.64 -21.87 -3.08
C TYR A 647 -0.68 -21.77 -2.32
N GLY A 648 -1.72 -21.47 -3.05
CA GLY A 648 -3.02 -21.33 -2.41
C GLY A 648 -4.16 -21.06 -3.36
N LEU A 649 -5.34 -20.95 -2.75
CA LEU A 649 -6.59 -20.62 -3.40
C LEU A 649 -7.19 -19.40 -2.71
N GLU A 650 -7.62 -18.44 -3.49
CA GLU A 650 -8.32 -17.24 -3.05
C GLU A 650 -9.72 -17.21 -3.66
N PHE A 651 -10.69 -16.81 -2.87
CA PHE A 651 -12.04 -16.50 -3.32
C PHE A 651 -12.42 -15.11 -2.86
N SER A 652 -13.06 -14.35 -3.73
CA SER A 652 -13.71 -13.08 -3.40
C SER A 652 -15.08 -13.06 -4.05
N GLY A 653 -16.11 -12.72 -3.29
CA GLY A 653 -17.48 -12.64 -3.78
C GLY A 653 -18.19 -11.42 -3.19
N SER A 654 -19.01 -10.75 -4.02
CA SER A 654 -19.87 -9.68 -3.57
C SER A 654 -21.28 -9.88 -4.11
N TYR A 655 -22.25 -9.61 -3.28
CA TYR A 655 -23.65 -9.63 -3.66
C TYR A 655 -24.35 -8.37 -3.18
N GLN A 656 -24.85 -7.60 -4.16
CA GLN A 656 -25.52 -6.33 -3.93
C GLN A 656 -27.02 -6.47 -4.17
N MET A 657 -27.81 -6.21 -3.15
CA MET A 657 -29.26 -6.06 -3.22
C MET A 657 -29.67 -4.61 -2.88
N LYS A 658 -30.93 -4.22 -3.13
CA LYS A 658 -31.39 -2.84 -2.86
C LYS A 658 -31.09 -2.33 -1.45
N ARG A 659 -31.16 -3.19 -0.43
CA ARG A 659 -30.99 -2.81 0.98
C ARG A 659 -29.88 -3.58 1.70
N PHE A 660 -29.29 -4.54 1.06
CA PHE A 660 -28.31 -5.43 1.70
C PHE A 660 -27.15 -5.69 0.77
N SER A 661 -25.96 -5.53 1.27
CA SER A 661 -24.73 -5.91 0.57
C SER A 661 -23.91 -6.87 1.41
N VAL A 662 -23.31 -7.82 0.72
CA VAL A 662 -22.42 -8.81 1.31
C VAL A 662 -21.13 -8.83 0.49
N HIS A 663 -20.00 -8.76 1.16
CA HIS A 663 -18.71 -9.06 0.58
C HIS A 663 -18.05 -10.15 1.40
N VAL A 664 -17.57 -11.20 0.75
CA VAL A 664 -16.85 -12.30 1.38
C VAL A 664 -15.55 -12.52 0.65
N ASN A 665 -14.46 -12.65 1.37
CA ASN A 665 -13.24 -13.18 0.81
C ASN A 665 -12.66 -14.27 1.70
N THR A 666 -12.04 -15.25 1.07
CA THR A 666 -11.36 -16.35 1.77
C THR A 666 -10.03 -16.63 1.09
N THR A 667 -9.08 -17.07 1.86
CA THR A 667 -7.78 -17.52 1.38
C THR A 667 -7.38 -18.79 2.09
N PHE A 668 -7.08 -19.82 1.32
CA PHE A 668 -6.35 -20.98 1.76
C PHE A 668 -4.93 -20.90 1.19
N GLN A 669 -3.93 -20.94 2.04
CA GLN A 669 -2.53 -20.85 1.63
C GLN A 669 -1.67 -21.84 2.39
N ASN A 670 -0.65 -22.35 1.73
CA ASN A 670 0.31 -23.23 2.36
C ASN A 670 1.72 -22.89 1.84
N VAL A 671 2.70 -23.01 2.70
CA VAL A 671 4.11 -22.79 2.38
C VAL A 671 4.79 -24.15 2.30
N LYS A 672 5.41 -24.43 1.14
CA LYS A 672 6.30 -25.58 0.96
C LYS A 672 7.73 -25.09 0.78
N LYS A 673 8.68 -25.87 1.29
CA LYS A 673 10.12 -25.59 1.13
C LYS A 673 10.50 -24.19 1.61
N PHE A 674 10.12 -23.89 2.83
CA PHE A 674 10.70 -22.75 3.49
C PHE A 674 12.11 -23.15 3.93
N LYS A 675 13.10 -22.35 3.51
CA LYS A 675 14.51 -22.58 3.90
C LYS A 675 15.07 -21.34 4.53
N ILE A 676 15.78 -21.51 5.61
CA ILE A 676 16.68 -20.51 6.20
C ILE A 676 18.10 -21.08 6.16
N TYR A 677 19.03 -20.34 5.57
CA TYR A 677 20.41 -20.77 5.33
C TYR A 677 20.52 -22.16 4.67
N GLY A 678 19.58 -22.44 3.70
CA GLY A 678 19.57 -23.71 3.00
C GLY A 678 18.97 -24.89 3.76
N LYS A 679 18.68 -24.76 5.07
CA LYS A 679 18.04 -25.80 5.88
C LYS A 679 16.53 -25.73 5.71
N ASP A 680 15.92 -26.89 5.43
CA ASP A 680 14.47 -27.00 5.29
C ASP A 680 13.81 -26.79 6.66
N ILE A 681 12.76 -25.94 6.66
CA ILE A 681 11.94 -25.63 7.82
C ILE A 681 10.51 -26.05 7.46
N ASP A 682 9.95 -26.97 8.22
CA ASP A 682 8.71 -27.66 7.84
C ASP A 682 7.43 -26.84 8.02
N ARG A 683 7.52 -25.57 8.43
CA ARG A 683 6.33 -24.81 8.82
C ARG A 683 6.30 -23.39 8.29
N PRO A 684 5.08 -22.83 7.98
CA PRO A 684 4.92 -21.46 7.55
C PRO A 684 5.14 -20.48 8.70
N LEU A 685 5.83 -19.38 8.38
CA LEU A 685 6.03 -18.26 9.30
C LEU A 685 4.71 -17.60 9.64
N ASN A 686 4.33 -17.53 10.89
CA ASN A 686 3.28 -16.67 11.50
C ASN A 686 2.10 -16.26 10.61
N THR A 687 1.77 -17.04 9.59
CA THR A 687 0.68 -16.78 8.68
C THR A 687 -0.37 -17.86 8.78
N PRO A 688 -1.66 -17.49 8.88
CA PRO A 688 -2.74 -18.48 8.94
C PRO A 688 -2.83 -19.25 7.62
N GLU A 689 -3.05 -20.55 7.67
CA GLU A 689 -3.33 -21.36 6.49
C GLU A 689 -4.68 -21.02 5.87
N PHE A 690 -5.65 -20.66 6.72
CA PHE A 690 -6.98 -20.26 6.27
C PHE A 690 -7.38 -18.92 6.90
N MET A 691 -7.86 -18.02 6.07
CA MET A 691 -8.40 -16.72 6.44
C MET A 691 -9.74 -16.52 5.77
N ALA A 692 -10.67 -15.88 6.46
CA ALA A 692 -11.96 -15.49 5.88
C ALA A 692 -12.42 -14.15 6.45
N ASN A 693 -12.97 -13.29 5.59
CA ASN A 693 -13.62 -12.05 5.96
C ASN A 693 -15.01 -12.01 5.36
N ALA A 694 -15.98 -11.53 6.13
CA ALA A 694 -17.33 -11.25 5.67
C ALA A 694 -17.73 -9.84 6.12
N ILE A 695 -18.01 -8.97 5.16
CA ILE A 695 -18.50 -7.62 5.40
C ILE A 695 -19.95 -7.56 4.97
N LEU A 696 -20.81 -7.14 5.88
CA LEU A 696 -22.26 -7.06 5.70
C LEU A 696 -22.68 -5.61 5.87
N SER A 697 -23.55 -5.12 5.02
CA SER A 697 -24.19 -3.80 5.18
C SER A 697 -25.68 -3.93 4.93
N TRP A 698 -26.48 -3.30 5.78
CA TRP A 698 -27.94 -3.35 5.74
C TRP A 698 -28.54 -1.95 5.91
N LYS A 699 -29.14 -1.43 4.83
CA LYS A 699 -29.99 -0.26 4.88
C LYS A 699 -31.32 -0.66 5.52
N THR A 700 -31.50 -0.36 6.80
CA THR A 700 -32.64 -0.82 7.58
C THR A 700 -33.96 -0.24 7.07
N PRO A 701 -35.12 -0.80 7.47
CA PRO A 701 -36.42 -0.15 7.20
C PRO A 701 -36.57 1.23 7.86
N LEU A 702 -35.84 1.50 8.94
CA LEU A 702 -35.78 2.81 9.57
C LEU A 702 -35.08 3.78 8.65
N LYS A 703 -35.75 4.90 8.38
CA LYS A 703 -35.24 5.91 7.45
C LYS A 703 -33.86 6.37 7.87
N ASN A 704 -32.92 6.37 6.92
CA ASN A 704 -31.53 6.87 7.08
C ASN A 704 -30.64 6.09 8.06
N LEU A 705 -31.05 4.93 8.55
CA LEU A 705 -30.22 4.06 9.40
C LEU A 705 -29.66 2.90 8.59
N GLU A 706 -28.36 2.79 8.60
CA GLU A 706 -27.59 1.69 8.03
C GLU A 706 -26.78 0.99 9.12
N LEU A 707 -26.80 -0.34 9.12
CA LEU A 707 -25.98 -1.17 9.99
C LEU A 707 -24.93 -1.89 9.16
N HIS A 708 -23.73 -2.02 9.71
CA HIS A 708 -22.66 -2.77 9.08
C HIS A 708 -21.94 -3.67 10.07
N SER A 709 -21.35 -4.74 9.56
CA SER A 709 -20.59 -5.71 10.35
C SER A 709 -19.40 -6.21 9.54
N HIS A 710 -18.27 -6.38 10.19
CA HIS A 710 -17.11 -7.07 9.66
C HIS A 710 -16.74 -8.22 10.57
N ILE A 711 -16.78 -9.43 10.02
CA ILE A 711 -16.43 -10.68 10.69
C ILE A 711 -15.17 -11.21 10.05
N SER A 712 -14.12 -11.42 10.83
CA SER A 712 -12.87 -11.99 10.37
C SER A 712 -12.48 -13.23 11.15
N PHE A 713 -12.08 -14.26 10.42
CA PHE A 713 -11.61 -15.52 10.96
C PHE A 713 -10.19 -15.82 10.45
N TYR A 714 -9.33 -16.22 11.37
CA TYR A 714 -7.98 -16.68 11.09
C TYR A 714 -7.77 -18.04 11.75
N SER A 715 -7.26 -19.00 10.99
CA SER A 715 -6.90 -20.30 11.55
C SER A 715 -5.71 -20.18 12.49
N LYS A 716 -5.41 -21.26 13.18
CA LYS A 716 -4.19 -21.40 13.98
C LYS A 716 -2.96 -20.96 13.20
N GLN A 717 -2.03 -20.27 13.86
CA GLN A 717 -0.73 -19.85 13.36
C GLN A 717 0.37 -20.44 14.23
N GLU A 718 1.56 -20.57 13.70
CA GLU A 718 2.73 -21.05 14.41
C GLU A 718 3.79 -19.94 14.46
N GLU A 719 4.43 -19.79 15.61
CA GLU A 719 5.49 -18.81 15.79
C GLU A 719 6.83 -19.41 15.35
N TYR A 720 7.54 -18.66 14.53
CA TYR A 720 8.77 -19.16 13.89
C TYR A 720 10.01 -18.32 14.17
N HIS A 721 9.88 -17.09 14.63
CA HIS A 721 10.97 -16.14 14.73
C HIS A 721 12.07 -16.60 15.71
N LEU A 722 11.68 -17.29 16.78
CA LEU A 722 12.61 -17.84 17.78
C LEU A 722 13.61 -18.82 17.16
N GLU A 723 13.12 -19.66 16.24
CA GLU A 723 13.97 -20.63 15.57
C GLU A 723 14.98 -19.96 14.64
N ALA A 724 14.61 -18.90 13.92
CA ALA A 724 15.53 -18.19 13.04
C ALA A 724 16.66 -17.53 13.82
N VAL A 725 16.35 -16.88 14.94
CA VAL A 725 17.32 -16.24 15.82
C VAL A 725 18.15 -17.26 16.58
N ALA A 726 17.51 -18.25 17.20
CA ALA A 726 18.19 -19.31 17.90
C ALA A 726 19.10 -20.11 16.96
N TYR A 727 18.64 -20.35 15.72
CA TYR A 727 19.44 -21.04 14.72
C TYR A 727 20.68 -20.26 14.28
N SER A 728 20.55 -18.95 14.07
CA SER A 728 21.70 -18.07 13.75
C SER A 728 22.74 -18.08 14.90
N THR A 729 22.29 -17.97 16.13
CA THR A 729 23.14 -18.05 17.31
C THR A 729 23.75 -19.44 17.48
N TYR A 730 23.00 -20.49 17.19
CA TYR A 730 23.49 -21.86 17.19
C TYR A 730 24.62 -22.08 16.18
N ILE A 731 24.48 -21.54 14.94
CA ILE A 731 25.55 -21.66 13.93
C ILE A 731 26.82 -20.95 14.39
N GLN A 732 26.70 -19.71 14.88
CA GLN A 732 27.86 -18.95 15.36
C GLN A 732 28.55 -19.69 16.51
N LEU A 733 27.78 -20.24 17.44
CA LEU A 733 28.31 -21.02 18.55
C LEU A 733 28.95 -22.33 18.06
N ALA A 734 28.37 -22.96 17.03
CA ALA A 734 28.92 -24.17 16.41
C ALA A 734 30.24 -23.90 15.66
N GLU A 735 30.31 -22.76 14.95
CA GLU A 735 31.53 -22.32 14.31
C GLU A 735 32.63 -22.00 15.33
N TYR A 736 32.25 -21.31 16.43
CA TYR A 736 33.19 -21.04 17.52
C TYR A 736 33.67 -22.34 18.21
N TYR A 737 32.74 -23.26 18.45
CA TYR A 737 33.11 -24.60 18.98
C TYR A 737 34.11 -25.33 18.06
N ALA A 738 33.86 -25.30 16.74
CA ALA A 738 34.77 -25.92 15.78
C ALA A 738 36.13 -25.26 15.79
N HIS A 739 36.22 -23.96 15.96
CA HIS A 739 37.49 -23.24 16.09
C HIS A 739 38.25 -23.62 17.36
N ILE A 740 37.55 -23.60 18.52
CA ILE A 740 38.17 -24.02 19.80
C ILE A 740 38.55 -25.49 19.77
N TYR A 741 37.77 -26.36 19.13
CA TYR A 741 38.09 -27.76 18.94
C TYR A 741 39.36 -27.95 18.10
N GLN A 742 39.57 -27.16 17.06
CA GLN A 742 40.81 -27.16 16.27
C GLN A 742 42.00 -26.72 17.12
N LEU A 743 41.89 -25.63 17.88
CA LEU A 743 42.94 -25.14 18.77
C LEU A 743 43.29 -26.18 19.83
N TYR A 744 42.32 -26.87 20.40
CA TYR A 744 42.55 -27.93 21.39
C TYR A 744 43.29 -29.11 20.77
N ASN A 745 42.99 -29.48 19.55
CA ASN A 745 43.71 -30.56 18.86
C ASN A 745 45.17 -30.20 18.54
N GLU A 746 45.44 -28.92 18.27
CA GLU A 746 46.80 -28.44 18.00
C GLU A 746 47.62 -28.23 19.31
N HIS A 747 46.95 -27.71 20.35
CA HIS A 747 47.57 -27.38 21.66
C HIS A 747 46.62 -27.73 22.81
N PRO A 748 46.54 -28.99 23.25
CA PRO A 748 45.66 -29.40 24.35
C PRO A 748 46.01 -28.71 25.67
N THR A 749 45.06 -27.91 26.20
CA THR A 749 45.14 -27.32 27.53
C THR A 749 43.90 -27.61 28.35
N PRO A 750 43.93 -27.62 29.69
CA PRO A 750 42.77 -27.78 30.55
C PRO A 750 41.71 -26.68 30.34
N GLU A 751 42.18 -25.46 30.03
CA GLU A 751 41.30 -24.30 29.79
C GLU A 751 40.47 -24.51 28.51
N LEU A 752 41.12 -24.90 27.40
CA LEU A 752 40.41 -25.21 26.14
C LEU A 752 39.46 -26.39 26.27
N GLN A 753 39.82 -27.39 27.10
CA GLN A 753 38.95 -28.52 27.40
C GLN A 753 37.72 -28.09 28.18
N ALA A 754 37.86 -27.19 29.16
CA ALA A 754 36.73 -26.65 29.92
C ALA A 754 35.80 -25.79 29.02
N GLU A 755 36.44 -25.00 28.14
CA GLU A 755 35.67 -24.18 27.18
C GLU A 755 34.88 -25.04 26.18
N LEU A 756 35.46 -26.11 25.66
CA LEU A 756 34.76 -27.07 24.80
C LEU A 756 33.57 -27.72 25.50
N ALA A 757 33.71 -28.06 26.78
CA ALA A 757 32.63 -28.64 27.57
C ALA A 757 31.47 -27.64 27.74
N ASP A 758 31.75 -26.37 28.11
CA ASP A 758 30.75 -25.29 28.19
C ASP A 758 30.07 -25.02 26.86
N LEU A 759 30.83 -24.92 25.79
CA LEU A 759 30.27 -24.72 24.45
C LEU A 759 29.39 -25.90 23.99
N SER A 760 29.79 -27.15 24.32
CA SER A 760 29.00 -28.34 24.03
C SER A 760 27.67 -28.35 24.77
N ASP A 761 27.67 -27.96 26.06
CA ASP A 761 26.47 -27.87 26.87
C ASP A 761 25.53 -26.77 26.34
N ARG A 762 26.07 -25.61 25.96
CA ARG A 762 25.31 -24.53 25.33
C ARG A 762 24.70 -24.94 23.99
N LEU A 763 25.48 -25.61 23.12
CA LEU A 763 24.98 -26.11 21.83
C LEU A 763 23.86 -27.13 22.03
N SER A 764 23.98 -28.02 23.03
CA SER A 764 22.97 -29.01 23.39
C SER A 764 21.68 -28.33 23.87
N TYR A 765 21.81 -27.33 24.76
CA TYR A 765 20.69 -26.54 25.24
C TYR A 765 19.96 -25.81 24.07
N MET A 766 20.72 -25.09 23.24
CA MET A 766 20.15 -24.37 22.10
C MET A 766 19.54 -25.29 21.05
N SER A 767 20.11 -26.47 20.83
CA SER A 767 19.53 -27.47 19.93
C SER A 767 18.12 -27.90 20.35
N ASN A 768 17.85 -27.93 21.68
CA ASN A 768 16.50 -28.21 22.19
C ASN A 768 15.57 -26.99 22.09
N GLU A 769 16.10 -25.79 22.25
CA GLU A 769 15.33 -24.53 22.14
C GLU A 769 14.90 -24.23 20.69
N ILE A 770 15.67 -24.60 19.68
CA ILE A 770 15.36 -24.46 18.25
C ILE A 770 14.08 -25.23 17.87
N THR A 771 13.70 -26.23 18.68
CA THR A 771 12.51 -27.07 18.47
C THR A 771 11.27 -26.60 19.23
N VAL A 772 11.37 -25.58 20.07
CA VAL A 772 10.24 -25.04 20.83
C VAL A 772 9.32 -24.27 19.90
N GLN A 773 8.14 -24.81 19.69
CA GLN A 773 7.08 -24.22 18.87
C GLN A 773 6.01 -23.62 19.78
N ARG A 774 5.56 -22.45 19.37
CA ARG A 774 4.39 -21.81 19.97
C ARG A 774 3.28 -21.70 18.95
N ASP A 775 2.10 -22.06 19.39
CA ASP A 775 0.91 -21.99 18.57
C ASP A 775 0.07 -20.78 18.99
N TYR A 776 -0.29 -19.95 18.01
CA TYR A 776 -1.34 -18.96 18.18
C TYR A 776 -2.68 -19.61 17.85
N PRO A 777 -3.63 -19.65 18.79
CA PRO A 777 -4.94 -20.23 18.51
C PRO A 777 -5.65 -19.47 17.39
N GLY A 778 -6.51 -20.16 16.66
CA GLY A 778 -7.40 -19.53 15.70
C GLY A 778 -8.27 -18.49 16.40
N ARG A 779 -8.60 -17.41 15.66
CA ARG A 779 -9.39 -16.30 16.22
C ARG A 779 -10.54 -15.90 15.31
N LEU A 780 -11.66 -15.55 15.95
CA LEU A 780 -12.82 -14.94 15.32
C LEU A 780 -13.00 -13.54 15.92
N LEU A 781 -12.95 -12.52 15.08
CA LEU A 781 -13.19 -11.14 15.48
C LEU A 781 -14.46 -10.63 14.82
N VAL A 782 -15.29 -9.93 15.57
CA VAL A 782 -16.56 -9.36 15.11
C VAL A 782 -16.55 -7.88 15.41
N ASN A 783 -16.72 -7.08 14.37
CA ASN A 783 -16.92 -5.64 14.45
C ASN A 783 -18.34 -5.31 14.02
N LEU A 784 -18.97 -4.36 14.69
CA LEU A 784 -20.32 -3.89 14.39
C LEU A 784 -20.30 -2.37 14.31
N GLY A 785 -21.11 -1.81 13.42
CA GLY A 785 -21.29 -0.37 13.34
C GLY A 785 -22.69 0.03 12.90
N ALA A 786 -23.04 1.26 13.22
CA ALA A 786 -24.28 1.89 12.84
C ALA A 786 -24.02 3.28 12.29
N ARG A 787 -24.65 3.62 11.18
CA ARG A 787 -24.57 4.92 10.53
C ARG A 787 -25.97 5.51 10.41
N TYR A 788 -26.12 6.75 10.86
CA TYR A 788 -27.38 7.48 10.75
C TYR A 788 -27.17 8.81 10.04
N THR A 789 -27.90 9.03 8.93
CA THR A 789 -27.76 10.22 8.09
C THR A 789 -28.93 11.17 8.37
N LEU A 790 -28.62 12.42 8.75
CA LEU A 790 -29.60 13.47 9.00
C LEU A 790 -29.29 14.71 8.13
N GLY A 791 -29.91 14.79 6.96
CA GLY A 791 -29.57 15.84 5.98
C GLY A 791 -28.11 15.74 5.56
N ASN A 792 -27.36 16.79 5.79
CA ASN A 792 -25.92 16.88 5.49
C ASN A 792 -25.03 16.31 6.61
N MET A 793 -25.62 15.84 7.71
CA MET A 793 -24.89 15.30 8.86
C MET A 793 -24.96 13.76 8.85
N GLU A 794 -23.83 13.12 9.10
CA GLU A 794 -23.70 11.68 9.28
C GLU A 794 -23.13 11.38 10.67
N LEU A 795 -23.82 10.55 11.42
CA LEU A 795 -23.39 10.03 12.72
C LEU A 795 -23.00 8.57 12.54
N THR A 796 -21.81 8.19 12.99
CA THR A 796 -21.36 6.81 12.93
C THR A 796 -20.88 6.35 14.32
N PHE A 797 -21.19 5.11 14.67
CA PHE A 797 -20.67 4.48 15.87
C PHE A 797 -20.19 3.08 15.53
N ASP A 798 -18.91 2.83 15.72
CA ASP A 798 -18.23 1.57 15.43
C ASP A 798 -17.71 0.94 16.72
N VAL A 799 -17.91 -0.39 16.83
CA VAL A 799 -17.40 -1.24 17.91
C VAL A 799 -16.56 -2.33 17.30
N HIS A 800 -15.33 -2.42 17.71
CA HIS A 800 -14.37 -3.41 17.25
C HIS A 800 -14.09 -4.46 18.30
N ASN A 801 -13.83 -5.68 17.87
CA ASN A 801 -13.61 -6.83 18.72
C ASN A 801 -14.71 -6.94 19.81
N LEU A 802 -15.96 -7.03 19.33
CA LEU A 802 -17.17 -6.98 20.15
C LEU A 802 -17.15 -7.94 21.35
N PHE A 803 -16.55 -9.12 21.18
CA PHE A 803 -16.46 -10.13 22.23
C PHE A 803 -15.25 -9.97 23.15
N ASN A 804 -14.49 -8.88 22.99
CA ASN A 804 -13.28 -8.58 23.77
C ASN A 804 -12.30 -9.77 23.78
N HIS A 805 -12.15 -10.42 22.61
CA HIS A 805 -11.23 -11.53 22.48
C HIS A 805 -9.78 -11.03 22.65
N LYS A 806 -9.09 -11.59 23.66
CA LYS A 806 -7.69 -11.27 23.92
C LYS A 806 -6.82 -12.19 23.08
N TYR A 807 -6.01 -11.62 22.22
CA TYR A 807 -5.11 -12.35 21.35
C TYR A 807 -3.78 -11.60 21.18
N THR A 808 -2.81 -12.32 20.70
CA THR A 808 -1.48 -11.80 20.37
C THR A 808 -1.21 -11.98 18.88
N GLN A 809 -0.33 -11.19 18.35
CA GLN A 809 0.27 -11.36 17.03
C GLN A 809 1.78 -11.34 17.15
N SER A 810 2.47 -11.78 16.12
CA SER A 810 3.92 -11.76 16.05
C SER A 810 4.36 -11.53 14.61
N GLY A 811 5.48 -10.84 14.46
CA GLY A 811 6.21 -10.71 13.21
C GLY A 811 7.36 -11.73 13.13
N MET A 812 8.28 -11.50 12.19
CA MET A 812 9.39 -12.43 11.95
C MET A 812 10.46 -12.39 13.05
N SER A 813 10.64 -11.26 13.72
CA SER A 813 11.66 -11.06 14.76
C SER A 813 11.08 -10.59 16.08
N THR A 814 9.77 -10.69 16.26
CA THR A 814 9.06 -10.18 17.42
C THR A 814 8.31 -11.30 18.15
N GLY A 815 8.33 -11.28 19.48
CA GLY A 815 7.53 -12.18 20.30
C GLY A 815 6.03 -11.94 20.21
N GLN A 816 5.29 -12.46 21.18
CA GLN A 816 3.83 -12.34 21.22
C GLN A 816 3.39 -10.91 21.61
N ILE A 817 3.05 -10.09 20.62
CA ILE A 817 2.59 -8.73 20.84
C ILE A 817 1.08 -8.73 21.14
N PRO A 818 0.65 -8.29 22.33
CA PRO A 818 -0.75 -8.21 22.68
C PRO A 818 -1.49 -7.23 21.76
N GLN A 819 -2.69 -7.60 21.33
CA GLN A 819 -3.54 -6.80 20.48
C GLN A 819 -4.68 -6.14 21.24
N LYS A 820 -5.19 -5.01 20.75
CA LYS A 820 -6.32 -4.30 21.39
C LYS A 820 -7.52 -5.22 21.63
N GLY A 821 -8.11 -5.11 22.80
CA GLY A 821 -9.36 -5.74 23.14
C GLY A 821 -10.57 -5.03 22.52
N LEU A 822 -11.70 -4.96 23.23
CA LEU A 822 -12.87 -4.21 22.77
C LEU A 822 -12.59 -2.71 22.75
N TRP A 823 -12.81 -2.08 21.59
CA TRP A 823 -12.74 -0.65 21.48
C TRP A 823 -13.84 -0.10 20.59
N PHE A 824 -14.14 1.18 20.74
CA PHE A 824 -15.20 1.84 19.99
C PHE A 824 -14.84 3.27 19.63
N MET A 825 -15.48 3.77 18.59
CA MET A 825 -15.37 5.17 18.13
C MET A 825 -16.71 5.70 17.67
N GLY A 826 -17.10 6.87 18.15
CA GLY A 826 -18.22 7.64 17.63
C GLY A 826 -17.70 8.78 16.77
N THR A 827 -18.28 9.01 15.60
CA THR A 827 -17.90 10.10 14.68
C THR A 827 -19.10 10.89 14.21
N VAL A 828 -18.87 12.17 13.95
CA VAL A 828 -19.83 13.09 13.31
C VAL A 828 -19.15 13.64 12.07
N ALA A 829 -19.79 13.50 10.93
CA ALA A 829 -19.37 14.15 9.69
C ALA A 829 -20.46 15.14 9.21
N TYR A 830 -20.04 16.23 8.59
CA TYR A 830 -20.93 17.23 8.03
C TYR A 830 -20.41 17.70 6.66
N LYS A 831 -21.31 17.82 5.69
CA LYS A 831 -21.03 18.36 4.35
C LYS A 831 -21.74 19.70 4.19
N PHE A 832 -20.94 20.76 3.90
CA PHE A 832 -21.42 22.10 3.61
C PHE A 832 -21.69 22.30 2.12
#